data_6a864fc5a45fa402bb4bf73b50e6eeb6
#
_entry.id   6a864fc5a45fa402bb4bf73b50e6eeb6
#
_cell.length_a   1.000
_cell.length_b   1.000
_cell.length_c   1.000
_cell.angle_alpha   90.00
_cell.angle_beta   90.00
_cell.angle_gamma   90.00
#
_symmetry.space_group_name_H-M   'P 1'
#
loop_
_entity.id
_entity.type
_entity.pdbx_description
1 polymer ?
#
loop_
_entity_poly.entity_id
_entity_poly.type
_entity_poly.pdbx_seq_one_letter_code
_entity_poly.pdbx_strand_id
1 'polypeptide(L)'
;MAASLQQEFCALRDTYIEKQFGRLNDMQRQAVFTTDGPLLILAGAGSGKTTVLVNRIANLIRFGSAHGSSWTPREVTEDDVKALKTAIMTGTDAPAWLDGMLRQNAVRSWNVMAITFTNKAAGELKERLRNMLGGEEGDEVFASTFHSACVRILRSWAESLGYPRSFTIYDTDDSQRVMKAVYKELSIDDKFFPIKSAINQMSRWKDQLVSPEEALRTPARDTKGAIAAKVYAAYEKKLREAGAFDFDDLIYQTVQLLAEHEDVREFYQNKYRYLLVDEYQDTSVAQFRLVSLLTGPEKNICVVGDDDQSIYRFRGATIENILNFERIFPGTKTIRLEQNYRSTSNILNAANCVIQHNTERKGKTLWTRNDEGDKVQVYTAENEQDEAMHIADVIGEHLKEGGHLADHAVLYRMNAQTAPIESYFTRAGIPHKIVGGQRFNDRKEVKDIHSYMSIVANARDDVRLRRISNEPARKIGNTTVDVITDLAAQQGISMLEVISHADAYAKLSRAMMPLLKFWQIYEKLQESLETRTLDEFAQDVIEVTGYKAMLEADAAKGHEDAADRLQNLGQLVNNVKNYCDQHGEEASLEGYLEDIALISDIDSYNESADQVVLMTIHSAKGLEFPYVFLIGMEEGVFPSEMSKYSEADLEEERRLAYVGITRAKRELYISNSVSRMLYGRTQRNEPSRFLREIEPEYIEETRSPALERRSSMGWGSGYSDTVPGGASGYSGASGWGRNSSRFGGRTGGSYLNREYNASERGGFASGYAGRGSSASGLGSGSSAPRTSGSSGFGVGYGRPAAPKAASKPVSFPGSPAASRPASTGPKHYEVGDIVEHKVFGRGKVLAVKAAAGDQIVEINFEKVGVKKTMANFAPLTKITEE
;
A
#
# COMPACT_ATOMS: atom_id res chain seq x y z
N MET A 1 -56.24 19.05 23.95
CA MET A 1 -55.31 20.17 23.79
C MET A 1 -53.83 19.71 23.98
N ALA A 2 -53.45 19.12 25.10
CA ALA A 2 -52.04 18.70 25.31
C ALA A 2 -51.49 17.69 24.26
N ALA A 3 -52.25 16.65 23.90
CA ALA A 3 -51.84 15.69 22.86
C ALA A 3 -51.73 16.34 21.47
N SER A 4 -52.49 17.38 21.16
CA SER A 4 -52.41 18.14 19.92
C SER A 4 -51.16 19.04 19.88
N LEU A 5 -50.84 19.71 21.02
CA LEU A 5 -49.63 20.53 21.14
C LEU A 5 -48.33 19.69 21.03
N GLN A 6 -48.31 18.51 21.64
CA GLN A 6 -47.17 17.59 21.53
C GLN A 6 -46.95 17.11 20.09
N GLN A 7 -48.02 16.72 19.39
CA GLN A 7 -47.91 16.33 17.97
C GLN A 7 -47.42 17.49 17.10
N GLU A 8 -47.96 18.70 17.31
CA GLU A 8 -47.52 19.90 16.58
C GLU A 8 -46.05 20.21 16.86
N PHE A 9 -45.62 20.17 18.12
CA PHE A 9 -44.23 20.39 18.49
C PHE A 9 -43.29 19.36 17.85
N CYS A 10 -43.62 18.07 17.90
CA CYS A 10 -42.80 17.00 17.28
C CYS A 10 -42.68 17.18 15.77
N ALA A 11 -43.74 17.53 15.07
CA ALA A 11 -43.70 17.84 13.63
C ALA A 11 -42.82 19.07 13.31
N LEU A 12 -42.89 20.10 14.16
CA LEU A 12 -42.01 21.27 14.04
C LEU A 12 -40.55 20.94 14.36
N ARG A 13 -40.31 20.08 15.38
CA ARG A 13 -38.95 19.57 15.69
C ARG A 13 -38.35 18.83 14.51
N ASP A 14 -39.11 17.94 13.90
CA ASP A 14 -38.67 17.25 12.70
C ASP A 14 -38.32 18.23 11.58
N THR A 15 -39.18 19.21 11.31
CA THR A 15 -38.93 20.28 10.33
C THR A 15 -37.69 21.11 10.69
N TYR A 16 -37.49 21.43 11.98
CA TYR A 16 -36.31 22.17 12.43
C TYR A 16 -35.02 21.34 12.21
N ILE A 17 -35.02 20.07 12.60
CA ILE A 17 -33.88 19.14 12.39
C ILE A 17 -33.58 18.98 10.89
N GLU A 18 -34.60 18.73 10.06
CA GLU A 18 -34.42 18.58 8.60
C GLU A 18 -33.83 19.83 7.96
N LYS A 19 -34.16 21.04 8.43
CA LYS A 19 -33.56 22.28 7.94
C LYS A 19 -32.08 22.39 8.24
N GLN A 20 -31.61 21.85 9.38
CA GLN A 20 -30.15 21.83 9.70
C GLN A 20 -29.37 20.98 8.69
N PHE A 21 -30.02 19.98 8.09
CA PHE A 21 -29.47 19.07 7.09
C PHE A 21 -30.03 19.27 5.67
N GLY A 22 -30.57 20.45 5.40
CA GLY A 22 -31.29 20.78 4.16
C GLY A 22 -30.43 20.70 2.87
N ARG A 23 -29.09 20.70 2.97
CA ARG A 23 -28.17 20.54 1.84
C ARG A 23 -28.05 19.09 1.34
N LEU A 24 -28.50 18.12 2.13
CA LEU A 24 -28.44 16.70 1.80
C LEU A 24 -29.62 16.29 0.91
N ASN A 25 -29.39 15.33 0.03
CA ASN A 25 -30.49 14.69 -0.70
C ASN A 25 -31.26 13.72 0.20
N ASP A 26 -32.41 13.20 -0.29
CA ASP A 26 -33.31 12.38 0.51
C ASP A 26 -32.67 11.12 1.09
N MET A 27 -31.85 10.41 0.27
CA MET A 27 -31.15 9.20 0.71
C MET A 27 -30.06 9.50 1.75
N GLN A 28 -29.33 10.61 1.57
CA GLN A 28 -28.35 11.10 2.53
C GLN A 28 -29.03 11.49 3.85
N ARG A 29 -30.14 12.20 3.82
CA ARG A 29 -30.95 12.53 5.03
C ARG A 29 -31.43 11.27 5.73
N GLN A 30 -31.96 10.29 4.97
CA GLN A 30 -32.38 9.01 5.53
C GLN A 30 -31.24 8.31 6.27
N ALA A 31 -30.01 8.34 5.72
CA ALA A 31 -28.83 7.78 6.36
C ALA A 31 -28.43 8.54 7.64
N VAL A 32 -28.55 9.86 7.66
CA VAL A 32 -28.29 10.72 8.83
C VAL A 32 -29.30 10.46 9.95
N PHE A 33 -30.59 10.32 9.63
CA PHE A 33 -31.64 10.15 10.63
C PHE A 33 -31.88 8.70 11.07
N THR A 34 -31.24 7.72 10.45
CA THR A 34 -31.25 6.32 10.92
C THR A 34 -30.24 6.15 12.04
N THR A 35 -30.55 6.43 13.29
CA THR A 35 -29.61 6.54 14.41
C THR A 35 -29.25 5.20 15.01
N ASP A 36 -30.20 4.33 15.28
CA ASP A 36 -30.01 3.13 16.11
C ASP A 36 -29.89 1.85 15.28
N GLY A 37 -29.12 0.89 15.80
CA GLY A 37 -28.88 -0.41 15.20
C GLY A 37 -27.87 -0.40 14.05
N PRO A 38 -27.66 -1.56 13.39
CA PRO A 38 -26.68 -1.67 12.32
C PRO A 38 -27.18 -1.03 11.02
N LEU A 39 -26.32 -0.19 10.45
CA LEU A 39 -26.58 0.55 9.20
C LEU A 39 -25.47 0.28 8.19
N LEU A 40 -25.85 -0.15 6.98
CA LEU A 40 -24.98 -0.26 5.82
C LEU A 40 -25.30 0.84 4.81
N ILE A 41 -24.36 1.70 4.50
CA ILE A 41 -24.47 2.73 3.47
C ILE A 41 -23.64 2.29 2.27
N LEU A 42 -24.30 1.82 1.22
CA LEU A 42 -23.67 1.50 -0.06
C LEU A 42 -23.57 2.79 -0.88
N ALA A 43 -22.39 3.38 -0.91
CA ALA A 43 -22.18 4.72 -1.42
C ALA A 43 -21.20 4.70 -2.61
N GLY A 44 -21.67 4.98 -3.80
CA GLY A 44 -20.85 5.01 -5.01
C GLY A 44 -19.78 6.11 -5.00
N ALA A 45 -18.91 6.09 -6.00
CA ALA A 45 -17.90 7.14 -6.19
C ALA A 45 -18.58 8.53 -6.24
N GLY A 46 -17.98 9.53 -5.56
CA GLY A 46 -18.48 10.92 -5.60
C GLY A 46 -19.88 11.15 -5.02
N SER A 47 -20.47 10.19 -4.29
CA SER A 47 -21.82 10.30 -3.72
C SER A 47 -21.90 11.05 -2.38
N GLY A 48 -20.78 11.56 -1.87
CA GLY A 48 -20.72 12.32 -0.62
C GLY A 48 -20.66 11.44 0.63
N LYS A 49 -19.96 10.30 0.60
CA LYS A 49 -19.71 9.39 1.75
C LYS A 49 -19.33 10.14 3.02
N THR A 50 -18.25 10.90 2.97
CA THR A 50 -17.72 11.67 4.12
C THR A 50 -18.73 12.72 4.59
N THR A 51 -19.46 13.36 3.67
CA THR A 51 -20.53 14.32 4.02
C THR A 51 -21.60 13.66 4.85
N VAL A 52 -22.06 12.46 4.47
CA VAL A 52 -23.07 11.73 5.25
C VAL A 52 -22.55 11.33 6.62
N LEU A 53 -21.29 10.85 6.71
CA LEU A 53 -20.68 10.49 8.01
C LEU A 53 -20.61 11.69 8.95
N VAL A 54 -20.08 12.84 8.48
CA VAL A 54 -19.99 14.07 9.29
C VAL A 54 -21.38 14.51 9.78
N ASN A 55 -22.37 14.59 8.89
CA ASN A 55 -23.73 15.01 9.23
C ASN A 55 -24.41 14.01 10.18
N ARG A 56 -24.18 12.70 10.01
CA ARG A 56 -24.68 11.67 10.92
C ARG A 56 -24.11 11.82 12.33
N ILE A 57 -22.78 12.02 12.46
CA ILE A 57 -22.12 12.25 13.74
C ILE A 57 -22.71 13.50 14.41
N ALA A 58 -22.84 14.59 13.66
CA ALA A 58 -23.44 15.82 14.16
C ALA A 58 -24.91 15.63 14.62
N ASN A 59 -25.70 14.84 13.89
CA ASN A 59 -27.05 14.48 14.29
C ASN A 59 -27.10 13.69 15.60
N LEU A 60 -26.22 12.67 15.73
CA LEU A 60 -26.12 11.85 16.94
C LEU A 60 -25.77 12.67 18.19
N ILE A 61 -24.89 13.66 18.05
CA ILE A 61 -24.45 14.53 19.15
C ILE A 61 -25.48 15.61 19.46
N ARG A 62 -26.04 16.27 18.45
CA ARG A 62 -26.96 17.38 18.63
C ARG A 62 -28.36 16.94 18.99
N PHE A 63 -28.91 15.95 18.29
CA PHE A 63 -30.34 15.60 18.35
C PHE A 63 -30.57 14.14 18.76
N GLY A 64 -29.60 13.24 18.54
CA GLY A 64 -29.74 11.80 18.77
C GLY A 64 -30.87 11.21 17.92
N SER A 65 -31.80 10.48 18.55
CA SER A 65 -32.98 9.83 17.92
C SER A 65 -34.25 10.67 17.97
N ALA A 66 -34.17 12.00 18.08
CA ALA A 66 -35.31 12.89 18.21
C ALA A 66 -36.17 13.01 16.95
N HIS A 67 -35.55 12.92 15.75
CA HIS A 67 -36.26 12.99 14.48
C HIS A 67 -37.22 11.80 14.31
N GLY A 68 -38.48 12.07 13.97
CA GLY A 68 -39.54 11.06 13.82
C GLY A 68 -40.06 10.48 15.14
N SER A 69 -39.60 10.99 16.29
CA SER A 69 -40.05 10.55 17.61
C SER A 69 -41.24 11.39 18.12
N SER A 70 -42.16 10.76 18.83
CA SER A 70 -43.22 11.44 19.55
C SER A 70 -42.90 11.78 21.01
N TRP A 71 -41.70 11.40 21.47
CA TRP A 71 -41.27 11.60 22.85
C TRP A 71 -40.80 13.02 23.12
N THR A 72 -41.17 13.53 24.32
CA THR A 72 -40.68 14.81 24.86
C THR A 72 -40.32 14.63 26.35
N PRO A 73 -39.27 15.26 26.89
CA PRO A 73 -38.87 15.09 28.29
C PRO A 73 -39.82 15.75 29.30
N ARG A 74 -40.69 16.64 28.86
CA ARG A 74 -41.74 17.30 29.64
C ARG A 74 -42.96 17.62 28.75
N GLU A 75 -44.06 18.03 29.38
CA GLU A 75 -45.22 18.54 28.62
C GLU A 75 -44.82 19.74 27.74
N VAL A 76 -45.38 19.79 26.57
CA VAL A 76 -45.21 20.86 25.59
C VAL A 76 -46.12 22.02 25.87
N THR A 77 -45.58 23.23 25.90
CA THR A 77 -46.34 24.48 26.09
C THR A 77 -46.55 25.22 24.76
N GLU A 78 -47.49 26.17 24.73
CA GLU A 78 -47.70 27.05 23.56
C GLU A 78 -46.43 27.88 23.24
N ASP A 79 -45.69 28.28 24.27
CA ASP A 79 -44.44 29.04 24.10
C ASP A 79 -43.34 28.18 23.43
N ASP A 80 -43.25 26.87 23.71
CA ASP A 80 -42.35 25.95 23.04
C ASP A 80 -42.63 25.90 21.55
N VAL A 81 -43.91 25.74 21.18
CA VAL A 81 -44.34 25.70 19.78
C VAL A 81 -44.07 27.03 19.08
N LYS A 82 -44.38 28.16 19.72
CA LYS A 82 -44.17 29.50 19.16
C LYS A 82 -42.66 29.79 18.94
N ALA A 83 -41.84 29.48 19.94
CA ALA A 83 -40.40 29.68 19.85
C ALA A 83 -39.77 28.86 18.72
N LEU A 84 -40.12 27.56 18.60
CA LEU A 84 -39.65 26.69 17.55
C LEU A 84 -40.13 27.13 16.15
N LYS A 85 -41.39 27.54 16.02
CA LYS A 85 -41.90 28.15 14.77
C LYS A 85 -41.10 29.40 14.39
N THR A 86 -40.78 30.26 15.36
CA THR A 86 -40.02 31.47 15.10
C THR A 86 -38.61 31.10 14.60
N ALA A 87 -37.89 30.18 15.26
CA ALA A 87 -36.59 29.71 14.85
C ALA A 87 -36.61 29.13 13.42
N ILE A 88 -37.64 28.32 13.11
CA ILE A 88 -37.84 27.77 11.75
C ILE A 88 -38.06 28.87 10.72
N MET A 89 -38.88 29.88 11.00
CA MET A 89 -39.21 30.96 10.06
C MET A 89 -38.06 31.93 9.84
N THR A 90 -37.29 32.25 10.88
CA THR A 90 -36.18 33.20 10.83
C THR A 90 -34.88 32.54 10.37
N GLY A 91 -34.77 31.19 10.38
CA GLY A 91 -33.54 30.48 10.09
C GLY A 91 -32.47 30.64 11.18
N THR A 92 -32.87 30.99 12.40
CA THR A 92 -31.98 31.14 13.56
C THR A 92 -31.97 29.86 14.41
N ASP A 93 -30.98 29.73 15.27
CA ASP A 93 -30.96 28.64 16.25
C ASP A 93 -32.13 28.74 17.22
N ALA A 94 -32.64 27.60 17.66
CA ALA A 94 -33.66 27.53 18.69
C ALA A 94 -33.08 28.06 20.01
N PRO A 95 -33.89 28.71 20.85
CA PRO A 95 -33.42 29.16 22.16
C PRO A 95 -32.86 28.02 23.01
N ALA A 96 -31.78 28.28 23.77
CA ALA A 96 -31.09 27.26 24.57
C ALA A 96 -32.00 26.48 25.55
N TRP A 97 -33.06 27.10 26.05
CA TRP A 97 -34.00 26.44 26.93
C TRP A 97 -34.86 25.35 26.25
N LEU A 98 -34.89 25.31 24.91
CA LEU A 98 -35.51 24.23 24.11
C LEU A 98 -34.55 23.06 23.84
N ASP A 99 -33.24 23.16 24.11
CA ASP A 99 -32.29 22.14 23.78
C ASP A 99 -32.69 20.74 24.27
N GLY A 100 -33.17 20.63 25.53
CA GLY A 100 -33.63 19.36 26.08
C GLY A 100 -34.84 18.79 25.37
N MET A 101 -35.70 19.64 24.75
CA MET A 101 -36.90 19.24 23.98
C MET A 101 -36.56 18.81 22.56
N LEU A 102 -35.41 19.27 22.02
CA LEU A 102 -34.89 18.95 20.69
C LEU A 102 -34.06 17.67 20.66
N ARG A 103 -33.66 17.14 21.82
CA ARG A 103 -32.74 15.98 21.95
C ARG A 103 -33.45 14.76 22.49
N GLN A 104 -33.14 13.59 21.95
CA GLN A 104 -33.50 12.29 22.51
C GLN A 104 -32.35 11.32 22.34
N ASN A 105 -31.86 10.72 23.41
CA ASN A 105 -30.70 9.79 23.36
C ASN A 105 -29.44 10.39 22.71
N ALA A 106 -29.33 11.72 22.68
CA ALA A 106 -28.12 12.38 22.14
C ALA A 106 -26.90 11.96 22.97
N VAL A 107 -25.79 11.69 22.28
CA VAL A 107 -24.58 11.22 22.91
C VAL A 107 -23.53 12.32 23.01
N ARG A 108 -22.54 12.13 23.87
CA ARG A 108 -21.39 13.01 23.96
C ARG A 108 -20.43 12.68 22.82
N SER A 109 -19.64 13.67 22.39
CA SER A 109 -18.69 13.55 21.30
C SER A 109 -17.72 12.37 21.49
N TRP A 110 -17.20 12.19 22.71
CA TRP A 110 -16.29 11.06 23.04
C TRP A 110 -16.94 9.66 23.03
N ASN A 111 -18.26 9.56 22.92
CA ASN A 111 -18.97 8.29 22.74
C ASN A 111 -19.06 7.83 21.29
N VAL A 112 -18.54 8.64 20.35
CA VAL A 112 -18.53 8.35 18.92
C VAL A 112 -17.11 8.02 18.48
N MET A 113 -16.94 6.86 17.85
CA MET A 113 -15.70 6.43 17.22
C MET A 113 -15.91 6.33 15.72
N ALA A 114 -15.09 7.04 14.95
CA ALA A 114 -15.09 7.03 13.49
C ALA A 114 -13.73 6.55 12.97
N ILE A 115 -13.73 5.45 12.21
CA ILE A 115 -12.51 4.81 11.69
C ILE A 115 -12.44 4.99 10.19
N THR A 116 -11.27 5.40 9.68
CA THR A 116 -10.95 5.54 8.26
C THR A 116 -9.68 4.76 7.90
N PHE A 117 -9.27 4.76 6.61
CA PHE A 117 -8.07 4.05 6.16
C PHE A 117 -6.81 4.91 6.11
N THR A 118 -6.93 6.24 5.97
CA THR A 118 -5.78 7.16 5.85
C THR A 118 -5.84 8.29 6.86
N ASN A 119 -4.68 8.78 7.28
CA ASN A 119 -4.60 9.91 8.21
C ASN A 119 -5.17 11.18 7.57
N LYS A 120 -5.00 11.37 6.26
CA LYS A 120 -5.61 12.46 5.51
C LYS A 120 -7.14 12.45 5.65
N ALA A 121 -7.79 11.30 5.45
CA ALA A 121 -9.25 11.16 5.59
C ALA A 121 -9.71 11.39 7.05
N ALA A 122 -8.93 10.92 8.03
CA ALA A 122 -9.21 11.17 9.46
C ALA A 122 -9.09 12.65 9.81
N GLY A 123 -8.04 13.33 9.30
CA GLY A 123 -7.83 14.76 9.46
C GLY A 123 -8.96 15.60 8.83
N GLU A 124 -9.35 15.27 7.59
CA GLU A 124 -10.47 15.93 6.90
C GLU A 124 -11.80 15.73 7.66
N LEU A 125 -12.03 14.52 8.18
CA LEU A 125 -13.22 14.23 8.99
C LEU A 125 -13.25 15.09 10.27
N LYS A 126 -12.12 15.20 10.99
CA LYS A 126 -11.97 16.05 12.18
C LYS A 126 -12.21 17.52 11.86
N GLU A 127 -11.60 18.03 10.82
CA GLU A 127 -11.76 19.44 10.40
C GLU A 127 -13.23 19.77 10.08
N ARG A 128 -13.90 18.91 9.33
CA ARG A 128 -15.34 19.08 9.01
C ARG A 128 -16.23 19.00 10.25
N LEU A 129 -15.90 18.11 11.19
CA LEU A 129 -16.62 18.02 12.48
C LEU A 129 -16.39 19.27 13.34
N ARG A 130 -15.14 19.77 13.42
CA ARG A 130 -14.82 21.02 14.12
C ARG A 130 -15.59 22.21 13.56
N ASN A 131 -15.69 22.30 12.23
CA ASN A 131 -16.44 23.36 11.55
C ASN A 131 -17.96 23.25 11.79
N MET A 132 -18.49 22.03 12.00
CA MET A 132 -19.93 21.79 12.13
C MET A 132 -20.42 21.82 13.58
N LEU A 133 -19.62 21.29 14.54
CA LEU A 133 -20.00 21.16 15.94
C LEU A 133 -19.45 22.30 16.83
N GLY A 134 -18.40 22.99 16.37
CA GLY A 134 -17.57 23.90 17.15
C GLY A 134 -16.26 23.25 17.59
N GLY A 135 -15.23 24.07 17.92
CA GLY A 135 -13.87 23.59 18.11
C GLY A 135 -13.72 22.47 19.12
N GLU A 136 -14.15 22.70 20.36
CA GLU A 136 -14.01 21.73 21.45
C GLU A 136 -14.83 20.46 21.20
N GLU A 137 -16.11 20.58 20.88
CA GLU A 137 -17.01 19.43 20.71
C GLU A 137 -16.64 18.56 19.49
N GLY A 138 -16.15 19.20 18.42
CA GLY A 138 -15.68 18.48 17.22
C GLY A 138 -14.39 17.69 17.46
N ASP A 139 -13.46 18.22 18.28
CA ASP A 139 -12.18 17.61 18.61
C ASP A 139 -12.29 16.40 19.53
N GLU A 140 -13.34 16.34 20.36
CA GLU A 140 -13.61 15.22 21.26
C GLU A 140 -14.08 13.95 20.52
N VAL A 141 -14.56 14.06 19.27
CA VAL A 141 -14.93 12.88 18.47
C VAL A 141 -13.66 12.09 18.14
N PHE A 142 -13.67 10.81 18.50
CA PHE A 142 -12.54 9.95 18.21
C PHE A 142 -12.54 9.54 16.72
N ALA A 143 -11.91 10.34 15.86
CA ALA A 143 -11.73 10.03 14.45
C ALA A 143 -10.26 9.68 14.17
N SER A 144 -9.98 8.48 13.63
CA SER A 144 -8.62 7.98 13.42
C SER A 144 -8.58 6.87 12.36
N THR A 145 -7.35 6.41 12.02
CA THR A 145 -7.16 5.19 11.23
C THR A 145 -7.31 3.93 12.10
N PHE A 146 -7.48 2.75 11.49
CA PHE A 146 -7.46 1.46 12.20
C PHE A 146 -6.22 1.31 13.06
N HIS A 147 -5.04 1.57 12.49
CA HIS A 147 -3.76 1.42 13.20
C HIS A 147 -3.63 2.40 14.35
N SER A 148 -3.95 3.68 14.17
CA SER A 148 -3.92 4.67 15.24
C SER A 148 -4.87 4.32 16.40
N ALA A 149 -6.07 3.80 16.07
CA ALA A 149 -7.00 3.32 17.09
C ALA A 149 -6.42 2.14 17.89
N CYS A 150 -5.81 1.18 17.19
CA CYS A 150 -5.15 0.04 17.82
C CYS A 150 -3.98 0.46 18.70
N VAL A 151 -3.11 1.36 18.23
CA VAL A 151 -1.99 1.86 19.02
C VAL A 151 -2.48 2.52 20.31
N ARG A 152 -3.51 3.37 20.24
CA ARG A 152 -4.09 4.00 21.44
C ARG A 152 -4.65 2.99 22.43
N ILE A 153 -5.31 1.93 21.96
CA ILE A 153 -5.80 0.84 22.80
C ILE A 153 -4.63 0.08 23.43
N LEU A 154 -3.63 -0.31 22.62
CA LEU A 154 -2.46 -1.05 23.07
C LEU A 154 -1.61 -0.24 24.06
N ARG A 155 -1.40 1.09 23.85
CA ARG A 155 -0.68 1.94 24.81
C ARG A 155 -1.31 1.89 26.20
N SER A 156 -2.63 1.79 26.28
CA SER A 156 -3.33 1.71 27.56
C SER A 156 -3.23 0.33 28.23
N TRP A 157 -3.14 -0.75 27.43
CA TRP A 157 -3.33 -2.13 27.92
C TRP A 157 -2.22 -3.12 27.50
N ALA A 158 -1.09 -2.66 26.93
CA ALA A 158 -0.01 -3.53 26.44
C ALA A 158 0.53 -4.49 27.53
N GLU A 159 0.55 -4.06 28.79
CA GLU A 159 1.01 -4.85 29.94
C GLU A 159 0.18 -6.13 30.12
N SER A 160 -1.12 -6.10 29.80
CA SER A 160 -1.98 -7.29 29.84
C SER A 160 -1.56 -8.37 28.82
N LEU A 161 -0.88 -7.96 27.74
CA LEU A 161 -0.31 -8.86 26.73
C LEU A 161 1.18 -9.18 26.99
N GLY A 162 1.77 -8.65 28.09
CA GLY A 162 3.18 -8.82 28.42
C GLY A 162 4.15 -7.94 27.63
N TYR A 163 3.67 -6.82 27.07
CA TYR A 163 4.50 -5.81 26.38
C TYR A 163 4.60 -4.53 27.23
N PRO A 164 5.69 -3.75 27.10
CA PRO A 164 5.78 -2.44 27.76
C PRO A 164 4.83 -1.45 27.07
N ARG A 165 4.34 -0.46 27.82
CA ARG A 165 3.54 0.64 27.23
C ARG A 165 4.34 1.46 26.22
N SER A 166 5.64 1.58 26.42
CA SER A 166 6.59 2.25 25.53
C SER A 166 7.06 1.37 24.37
N PHE A 167 6.25 0.39 23.91
CA PHE A 167 6.61 -0.48 22.80
C PHE A 167 6.98 0.31 21.54
N THR A 168 7.89 -0.23 20.75
CA THR A 168 8.29 0.36 19.47
C THR A 168 7.44 -0.19 18.31
N ILE A 169 7.11 0.64 17.33
CA ILE A 169 6.48 0.21 16.08
C ILE A 169 7.59 0.03 15.05
N TYR A 170 7.74 -1.19 14.54
CA TYR A 170 8.71 -1.53 13.52
C TYR A 170 8.17 -1.30 12.12
N ASP A 171 8.95 -0.59 11.31
CA ASP A 171 8.67 -0.43 9.90
C ASP A 171 9.12 -1.67 9.08
N THR A 172 8.94 -1.59 7.76
CA THR A 172 9.31 -2.69 6.84
C THR A 172 10.82 -3.03 6.89
N ASP A 173 11.70 -2.03 7.08
CA ASP A 173 13.14 -2.25 7.16
C ASP A 173 13.55 -2.91 8.47
N ASP A 174 12.95 -2.46 9.58
CA ASP A 174 13.18 -3.04 10.91
C ASP A 174 12.69 -4.50 10.92
N SER A 175 11.50 -4.77 10.39
CA SER A 175 10.95 -6.12 10.22
C SER A 175 11.85 -7.01 9.38
N GLN A 176 12.42 -6.50 8.28
CA GLN A 176 13.38 -7.24 7.47
C GLN A 176 14.69 -7.52 8.22
N ARG A 177 15.16 -6.62 9.10
CA ARG A 177 16.36 -6.83 9.93
C ARG A 177 16.13 -7.94 10.95
N VAL A 178 14.97 -7.95 11.63
CA VAL A 178 14.55 -9.04 12.52
C VAL A 178 14.50 -10.35 11.74
N MET A 179 13.89 -10.36 10.56
CA MET A 179 13.74 -11.53 9.72
C MET A 179 15.11 -12.10 9.30
N LYS A 180 16.08 -11.24 8.93
CA LYS A 180 17.47 -11.68 8.64
C LYS A 180 18.13 -12.36 9.84
N ALA A 181 17.87 -11.85 11.06
CA ALA A 181 18.39 -12.47 12.28
C ALA A 181 17.74 -13.84 12.52
N VAL A 182 16.43 -13.98 12.32
CA VAL A 182 15.69 -15.25 12.40
C VAL A 182 16.22 -16.27 11.39
N TYR A 183 16.45 -15.87 10.14
CA TYR A 183 17.01 -16.74 9.10
C TYR A 183 18.39 -17.26 9.45
N LYS A 184 19.26 -16.37 10.01
CA LYS A 184 20.59 -16.75 10.49
C LYS A 184 20.49 -17.78 11.63
N GLU A 185 19.59 -17.54 12.60
CA GLU A 185 19.38 -18.43 13.76
C GLU A 185 18.86 -19.81 13.34
N LEU A 186 17.86 -19.85 12.47
CA LEU A 186 17.25 -21.10 11.99
C LEU A 186 18.03 -21.75 10.84
N SER A 187 19.17 -21.16 10.43
CA SER A 187 20.01 -21.65 9.31
C SER A 187 19.22 -21.84 8.00
N ILE A 188 18.33 -20.89 7.67
CA ILE A 188 17.50 -20.93 6.46
C ILE A 188 18.24 -20.23 5.32
N ASP A 189 18.27 -20.88 4.13
CA ASP A 189 18.80 -20.27 2.92
C ASP A 189 17.73 -19.37 2.27
N ASP A 190 18.02 -18.05 2.18
CA ASP A 190 17.19 -17.05 1.55
C ASP A 190 16.90 -17.34 0.06
N LYS A 191 17.80 -18.05 -0.63
CA LYS A 191 17.55 -18.48 -2.02
C LYS A 191 16.50 -19.58 -2.13
N PHE A 192 16.42 -20.46 -1.12
CA PHE A 192 15.43 -21.53 -1.08
C PHE A 192 14.04 -21.00 -0.66
N PHE A 193 14.00 -20.18 0.37
CA PHE A 193 12.78 -19.54 0.85
C PHE A 193 13.03 -18.04 1.07
N PRO A 194 12.68 -17.18 0.10
CA PRO A 194 12.98 -15.74 0.19
C PRO A 194 12.32 -15.09 1.40
N ILE A 195 13.06 -14.22 2.10
CA ILE A 195 12.58 -13.45 3.27
C ILE A 195 11.25 -12.75 2.98
N LYS A 196 11.12 -12.15 1.79
CA LYS A 196 9.87 -11.49 1.37
C LYS A 196 8.68 -12.46 1.33
N SER A 197 8.90 -13.72 0.93
CA SER A 197 7.84 -14.74 0.92
C SER A 197 7.41 -15.14 2.32
N ALA A 198 8.36 -15.19 3.28
CA ALA A 198 8.06 -15.44 4.69
C ALA A 198 7.24 -14.30 5.28
N ILE A 199 7.66 -13.04 5.08
CA ILE A 199 6.93 -11.85 5.54
C ILE A 199 5.50 -11.85 4.99
N ASN A 200 5.33 -12.04 3.69
CA ASN A 200 3.99 -12.09 3.07
C ASN A 200 3.11 -13.21 3.63
N GLN A 201 3.71 -14.36 3.99
CA GLN A 201 2.94 -15.47 4.56
C GLN A 201 2.53 -15.18 6.01
N MET A 202 3.40 -14.55 6.80
CA MET A 202 3.10 -14.12 8.17
C MET A 202 2.00 -13.05 8.19
N SER A 203 2.11 -12.03 7.33
CA SER A 203 1.10 -10.99 7.18
C SER A 203 -0.29 -11.58 6.91
N ARG A 204 -0.38 -12.57 5.99
CA ARG A 204 -1.63 -13.29 5.73
C ARG A 204 -2.16 -14.05 6.94
N TRP A 205 -1.28 -14.68 7.73
CA TRP A 205 -1.70 -15.37 8.95
C TRP A 205 -2.22 -14.39 9.98
N LYS A 206 -1.55 -13.25 10.20
CA LYS A 206 -2.02 -12.19 11.10
C LYS A 206 -3.37 -11.62 10.64
N ASP A 207 -3.53 -11.34 9.35
CA ASP A 207 -4.80 -10.92 8.75
C ASP A 207 -5.94 -11.92 8.94
N GLN A 208 -5.62 -13.22 8.95
CA GLN A 208 -6.57 -14.31 9.17
C GLN A 208 -6.71 -14.70 10.65
N LEU A 209 -6.04 -13.98 11.55
CA LEU A 209 -5.99 -14.24 13.00
C LEU A 209 -5.44 -15.63 13.36
N VAL A 210 -4.55 -16.18 12.55
CA VAL A 210 -3.85 -17.45 12.81
C VAL A 210 -2.63 -17.17 13.69
N SER A 211 -2.59 -17.75 14.89
CA SER A 211 -1.46 -17.59 15.81
C SER A 211 -0.21 -18.37 15.35
N PRO A 212 1.00 -18.02 15.85
CA PRO A 212 2.21 -18.80 15.58
C PRO A 212 2.07 -20.28 15.99
N GLU A 213 1.43 -20.54 17.13
CA GLU A 213 1.17 -21.89 17.63
C GLU A 213 0.22 -22.66 16.73
N GLU A 214 -0.83 -22.01 16.23
CA GLU A 214 -1.78 -22.62 15.30
C GLU A 214 -1.11 -22.90 13.95
N ALA A 215 -0.29 -21.97 13.44
CA ALA A 215 0.49 -22.17 12.23
C ALA A 215 1.44 -23.37 12.33
N LEU A 216 2.06 -23.59 13.51
CA LEU A 216 2.91 -24.75 13.79
C LEU A 216 2.14 -26.08 13.89
N ARG A 217 0.91 -26.05 14.43
CA ARG A 217 0.06 -27.26 14.57
C ARG A 217 -0.63 -27.68 13.27
N THR A 218 -0.89 -26.70 12.38
CA THR A 218 -1.57 -26.96 11.12
C THR A 218 -0.63 -27.71 10.17
N PRO A 219 -1.03 -28.89 9.64
CA PRO A 219 -0.20 -29.63 8.70
C PRO A 219 0.16 -28.78 7.49
N ALA A 220 1.43 -28.51 7.31
CA ALA A 220 1.90 -27.75 6.18
C ALA A 220 1.70 -28.56 4.88
N ARG A 221 1.28 -27.86 3.81
CA ARG A 221 1.08 -28.50 2.48
C ARG A 221 2.40 -28.86 1.81
N ASP A 222 3.47 -28.14 2.15
CA ASP A 222 4.81 -28.29 1.60
C ASP A 222 5.89 -27.89 2.63
N THR A 223 7.15 -28.15 2.30
CA THR A 223 8.29 -27.83 3.13
C THR A 223 8.41 -26.32 3.43
N LYS A 224 8.02 -25.46 2.48
CA LYS A 224 8.09 -24.00 2.65
C LYS A 224 7.06 -23.52 3.69
N GLY A 225 5.86 -24.08 3.69
CA GLY A 225 4.85 -23.79 4.70
C GLY A 225 5.30 -24.18 6.12
N ALA A 226 5.96 -25.34 6.27
CA ALA A 226 6.52 -25.76 7.56
C ALA A 226 7.65 -24.85 8.04
N ILE A 227 8.51 -24.36 7.13
CA ILE A 227 9.56 -23.39 7.45
C ILE A 227 8.93 -22.06 7.83
N ALA A 228 7.94 -21.58 7.06
CA ALA A 228 7.25 -20.34 7.35
C ALA A 228 6.64 -20.31 8.77
N ALA A 229 6.04 -21.39 9.23
CA ALA A 229 5.48 -21.50 10.58
C ALA A 229 6.57 -21.37 11.67
N LYS A 230 7.72 -22.03 11.47
CA LYS A 230 8.88 -21.89 12.39
C LYS A 230 9.44 -20.47 12.39
N VAL A 231 9.55 -19.86 11.22
CA VAL A 231 10.00 -18.46 11.06
C VAL A 231 9.04 -17.51 11.77
N TYR A 232 7.73 -17.71 11.62
CA TYR A 232 6.72 -16.90 12.29
C TYR A 232 6.87 -16.96 13.81
N ALA A 233 6.96 -18.14 14.40
CA ALA A 233 7.13 -18.29 15.85
C ALA A 233 8.44 -17.66 16.37
N ALA A 234 9.55 -17.79 15.62
CA ALA A 234 10.83 -17.18 16.00
C ALA A 234 10.82 -15.65 15.83
N TYR A 235 10.13 -15.14 14.82
CA TYR A 235 9.95 -13.71 14.56
C TYR A 235 9.15 -13.04 15.69
N GLU A 236 7.99 -13.57 16.05
CA GLU A 236 7.14 -13.06 17.13
C GLU A 236 7.86 -13.07 18.49
N LYS A 237 8.64 -14.13 18.73
CA LYS A 237 9.48 -14.19 19.93
C LYS A 237 10.46 -13.01 19.98
N LYS A 238 11.12 -12.68 18.85
CA LYS A 238 12.08 -11.55 18.82
C LYS A 238 11.40 -10.19 18.94
N LEU A 239 10.21 -10.01 18.38
CA LEU A 239 9.43 -8.79 18.59
C LEU A 239 9.06 -8.62 20.07
N ARG A 240 8.63 -9.69 20.71
CA ARG A 240 8.31 -9.67 22.16
C ARG A 240 9.52 -9.36 23.02
N GLU A 241 10.69 -9.94 22.71
CA GLU A 241 11.95 -9.66 23.40
C GLU A 241 12.38 -8.18 23.25
N ALA A 242 12.15 -7.59 22.07
CA ALA A 242 12.44 -6.19 21.77
C ALA A 242 11.39 -5.21 22.33
N GLY A 243 10.26 -5.70 22.86
CA GLY A 243 9.13 -4.86 23.23
C GLY A 243 8.60 -4.07 22.03
N ALA A 244 8.42 -4.73 20.90
CA ALA A 244 8.02 -4.09 19.64
C ALA A 244 6.86 -4.82 18.98
N PHE A 245 6.10 -4.09 18.17
CA PHE A 245 5.08 -4.60 17.24
C PHE A 245 5.41 -4.20 15.82
N ASP A 246 5.13 -5.05 14.84
CA ASP A 246 5.05 -4.61 13.46
C ASP A 246 3.65 -4.06 13.12
N PHE A 247 3.44 -3.59 11.89
CA PHE A 247 2.15 -3.01 11.49
C PHE A 247 0.98 -4.00 11.59
N ASP A 248 1.20 -5.26 11.21
CA ASP A 248 0.15 -6.28 11.26
C ASP A 248 -0.19 -6.64 12.72
N ASP A 249 0.81 -6.60 13.61
CA ASP A 249 0.63 -6.84 15.05
C ASP A 249 -0.27 -5.82 15.71
N LEU A 250 -0.26 -4.56 15.28
CA LEU A 250 -1.11 -3.54 15.89
C LEU A 250 -2.58 -3.96 15.88
N ILE A 251 -3.05 -4.50 14.75
CA ILE A 251 -4.43 -4.98 14.61
C ILE A 251 -4.58 -6.35 15.28
N TYR A 252 -3.66 -7.29 14.98
CA TYR A 252 -3.70 -8.65 15.50
C TYR A 252 -3.73 -8.68 17.03
N GLN A 253 -2.80 -8.00 17.70
CA GLN A 253 -2.69 -7.96 19.17
C GLN A 253 -3.85 -7.21 19.81
N THR A 254 -4.40 -6.17 19.16
CA THR A 254 -5.62 -5.50 19.66
C THR A 254 -6.83 -6.44 19.60
N VAL A 255 -6.95 -7.25 18.56
CA VAL A 255 -8.02 -8.27 18.47
C VAL A 255 -7.85 -9.32 19.57
N GLN A 256 -6.63 -9.80 19.81
CA GLN A 256 -6.34 -10.75 20.88
C GLN A 256 -6.68 -10.14 22.25
N LEU A 257 -6.24 -8.92 22.52
CA LEU A 257 -6.55 -8.20 23.77
C LEU A 257 -8.07 -8.14 24.02
N LEU A 258 -8.84 -7.68 23.05
CA LEU A 258 -10.29 -7.54 23.18
C LEU A 258 -11.02 -8.89 23.22
N ALA A 259 -10.46 -9.95 22.65
CA ALA A 259 -11.05 -11.30 22.67
C ALA A 259 -10.81 -11.98 24.01
N GLU A 260 -9.62 -11.83 24.61
CA GLU A 260 -9.20 -12.52 25.82
C GLU A 260 -9.55 -11.75 27.12
N HIS A 261 -9.59 -10.40 27.05
CA HIS A 261 -9.87 -9.52 28.20
C HIS A 261 -11.27 -8.89 28.08
N GLU A 262 -12.25 -9.50 28.74
CA GLU A 262 -13.65 -9.06 28.71
C GLU A 262 -13.85 -7.67 29.31
N ASP A 263 -13.15 -7.38 30.41
CA ASP A 263 -13.18 -6.07 31.08
C ASP A 263 -12.69 -4.93 30.15
N VAL A 264 -11.64 -5.16 29.38
CA VAL A 264 -11.12 -4.21 28.39
C VAL A 264 -12.13 -4.03 27.27
N ARG A 265 -12.71 -5.13 26.77
CA ARG A 265 -13.73 -5.09 25.71
C ARG A 265 -14.96 -4.31 26.17
N GLU A 266 -15.51 -4.60 27.35
CA GLU A 266 -16.66 -3.88 27.91
C GLU A 266 -16.38 -2.40 28.13
N PHE A 267 -15.15 -2.06 28.61
CA PHE A 267 -14.74 -0.67 28.73
C PHE A 267 -14.86 0.10 27.43
N TYR A 268 -14.33 -0.42 26.32
CA TYR A 268 -14.41 0.25 25.02
C TYR A 268 -15.81 0.24 24.41
N GLN A 269 -16.61 -0.82 24.57
CA GLN A 269 -18.00 -0.88 24.15
C GLN A 269 -18.88 0.14 24.87
N ASN A 270 -18.64 0.37 26.16
CA ASN A 270 -19.36 1.39 26.93
C ASN A 270 -18.88 2.81 26.57
N LYS A 271 -17.60 2.98 26.30
CA LYS A 271 -17.02 4.27 25.90
C LYS A 271 -17.49 4.68 24.51
N TYR A 272 -17.39 3.81 23.51
CA TYR A 272 -17.75 4.07 22.14
C TYR A 272 -19.11 3.45 21.80
N ARG A 273 -20.18 4.17 22.15
CA ARG A 273 -21.53 3.72 21.94
C ARG A 273 -21.97 3.67 20.47
N TYR A 274 -21.32 4.49 19.63
CA TYR A 274 -21.53 4.54 18.19
C TYR A 274 -20.19 4.33 17.47
N LEU A 275 -20.14 3.33 16.60
CA LEU A 275 -18.98 3.00 15.79
C LEU A 275 -19.32 3.26 14.33
N LEU A 276 -18.52 4.11 13.66
CA LEU A 276 -18.66 4.40 12.24
C LEU A 276 -17.37 3.96 11.53
N VAL A 277 -17.49 3.29 10.39
CA VAL A 277 -16.34 2.82 9.61
C VAL A 277 -16.50 3.25 8.16
N ASP A 278 -15.56 4.05 7.66
CA ASP A 278 -15.49 4.45 6.25
C ASP A 278 -14.69 3.45 5.43
N GLU A 279 -14.90 3.43 4.10
CA GLU A 279 -14.22 2.54 3.14
C GLU A 279 -14.27 1.05 3.56
N TYR A 280 -15.40 0.60 4.13
CA TYR A 280 -15.53 -0.73 4.76
C TYR A 280 -15.25 -1.90 3.83
N GLN A 281 -15.36 -1.74 2.50
CA GLN A 281 -15.03 -2.75 1.50
C GLN A 281 -13.55 -3.13 1.46
N ASP A 282 -12.67 -2.31 2.06
CA ASP A 282 -11.23 -2.56 2.11
C ASP A 282 -10.75 -3.22 3.40
N THR A 283 -11.69 -3.63 4.27
CA THR A 283 -11.34 -4.26 5.54
C THR A 283 -10.84 -5.70 5.38
N SER A 284 -9.80 -6.06 6.16
CA SER A 284 -9.33 -7.45 6.32
C SER A 284 -10.21 -8.23 7.31
N VAL A 285 -9.99 -9.54 7.43
CA VAL A 285 -10.68 -10.39 8.43
C VAL A 285 -10.37 -9.91 9.84
N ALA A 286 -9.11 -9.55 10.12
CA ALA A 286 -8.69 -9.03 11.43
C ALA A 286 -9.36 -7.70 11.77
N GLN A 287 -9.43 -6.75 10.80
CA GLN A 287 -10.13 -5.48 10.97
C GLN A 287 -11.64 -5.66 11.17
N PHE A 288 -12.26 -6.56 10.42
CA PHE A 288 -13.64 -6.95 10.64
C PHE A 288 -13.87 -7.49 12.06
N ARG A 289 -12.98 -8.37 12.54
CA ARG A 289 -13.07 -8.93 13.89
C ARG A 289 -12.91 -7.84 14.97
N LEU A 290 -11.97 -6.91 14.77
CA LEU A 290 -11.79 -5.74 15.64
C LEU A 290 -13.07 -4.91 15.75
N VAL A 291 -13.67 -4.53 14.61
CA VAL A 291 -14.92 -3.79 14.56
C VAL A 291 -16.04 -4.54 15.27
N SER A 292 -16.13 -5.86 15.06
CA SER A 292 -17.15 -6.70 15.71
C SER A 292 -16.99 -6.75 17.23
N LEU A 293 -15.77 -6.80 17.74
CA LEU A 293 -15.47 -6.80 19.18
C LEU A 293 -15.72 -5.44 19.85
N LEU A 294 -15.47 -4.35 19.12
CA LEU A 294 -15.74 -2.99 19.60
C LEU A 294 -17.22 -2.63 19.56
N THR A 295 -18.01 -3.32 18.72
CA THR A 295 -19.45 -3.09 18.62
C THR A 295 -20.17 -3.57 19.89
N GLY A 296 -20.80 -2.64 20.61
CA GLY A 296 -21.53 -2.92 21.84
C GLY A 296 -22.83 -3.72 21.61
N PRO A 297 -23.52 -4.10 22.69
CA PRO A 297 -24.74 -4.93 22.63
C PRO A 297 -25.91 -4.27 21.87
N GLU A 298 -25.97 -2.94 21.83
CA GLU A 298 -26.96 -2.16 21.07
C GLU A 298 -26.73 -2.23 19.55
N LYS A 299 -25.56 -2.71 19.11
CA LYS A 299 -25.16 -2.85 17.70
C LYS A 299 -25.27 -1.54 16.91
N ASN A 300 -24.95 -0.40 17.53
CA ASN A 300 -24.94 0.90 16.88
C ASN A 300 -23.68 1.05 16.01
N ILE A 301 -23.62 0.26 14.96
CA ILE A 301 -22.56 0.27 13.96
C ILE A 301 -23.07 0.81 12.64
N CYS A 302 -22.35 1.78 12.07
CA CYS A 302 -22.61 2.32 10.74
C CYS A 302 -21.38 2.08 9.86
N VAL A 303 -21.52 1.31 8.80
CA VAL A 303 -20.45 1.12 7.83
C VAL A 303 -20.81 1.80 6.51
N VAL A 304 -19.83 2.50 5.94
CA VAL A 304 -19.95 3.16 4.64
C VAL A 304 -18.91 2.55 3.71
N GLY A 305 -19.32 2.21 2.50
CA GLY A 305 -18.40 1.63 1.55
C GLY A 305 -18.97 1.54 0.15
N ASP A 306 -18.06 1.26 -0.77
CA ASP A 306 -18.33 1.06 -2.19
C ASP A 306 -17.71 -0.29 -2.62
N ASP A 307 -18.55 -1.31 -2.76
CA ASP A 307 -18.11 -2.64 -3.22
C ASP A 307 -17.42 -2.59 -4.59
N ASP A 308 -17.77 -1.62 -5.45
CA ASP A 308 -17.13 -1.40 -6.74
C ASP A 308 -15.74 -0.71 -6.62
N GLN A 309 -15.33 -0.27 -5.42
CA GLN A 309 -14.02 0.31 -5.13
C GLN A 309 -13.15 -0.58 -4.21
N SER A 310 -13.45 -1.87 -4.06
CA SER A 310 -12.63 -2.81 -3.31
C SER A 310 -11.40 -3.22 -4.14
N ILE A 311 -10.22 -2.63 -3.82
CA ILE A 311 -8.98 -2.73 -4.60
C ILE A 311 -7.74 -3.08 -3.76
N TYR A 312 -7.91 -3.54 -2.50
CA TYR A 312 -6.80 -3.85 -1.59
C TYR A 312 -6.73 -5.32 -1.17
N ARG A 313 -7.23 -6.25 -2.00
CA ARG A 313 -7.17 -7.69 -1.75
C ARG A 313 -5.73 -8.19 -1.56
N PHE A 314 -4.77 -7.59 -2.29
CA PHE A 314 -3.35 -7.89 -2.15
C PHE A 314 -2.77 -7.52 -0.77
N ARG A 315 -3.48 -6.69 0.02
CA ARG A 315 -3.20 -6.31 1.41
C ARG A 315 -4.11 -7.01 2.42
N GLY A 316 -4.75 -8.13 2.05
CA GLY A 316 -5.61 -8.89 2.95
C GLY A 316 -7.07 -8.43 3.01
N ALA A 317 -7.45 -7.35 2.31
CA ALA A 317 -8.86 -6.94 2.24
C ALA A 317 -9.73 -8.04 1.63
N THR A 318 -10.96 -8.16 2.13
CA THR A 318 -11.95 -9.08 1.58
C THR A 318 -13.29 -8.39 1.37
N ILE A 319 -13.75 -8.41 0.12
CA ILE A 319 -15.06 -7.83 -0.26
C ILE A 319 -16.21 -8.54 0.46
N GLU A 320 -16.02 -9.78 0.90
CA GLU A 320 -16.99 -10.57 1.64
C GLU A 320 -17.52 -9.86 2.89
N ASN A 321 -16.69 -9.01 3.52
CA ASN A 321 -17.10 -8.26 4.71
C ASN A 321 -18.28 -7.34 4.42
N ILE A 322 -18.24 -6.59 3.32
CA ILE A 322 -19.35 -5.68 2.96
C ILE A 322 -20.51 -6.45 2.29
N LEU A 323 -20.23 -7.47 1.49
CA LEU A 323 -21.24 -8.28 0.83
C LEU A 323 -22.11 -9.04 1.85
N ASN A 324 -21.52 -9.55 2.93
CA ASN A 324 -22.18 -10.35 3.96
C ASN A 324 -22.58 -9.57 5.21
N PHE A 325 -22.47 -8.24 5.23
CA PHE A 325 -22.70 -7.42 6.42
C PHE A 325 -24.10 -7.65 7.04
N GLU A 326 -25.14 -7.70 6.22
CA GLU A 326 -26.53 -7.93 6.67
C GLU A 326 -26.74 -9.30 7.32
N ARG A 327 -25.98 -10.31 6.87
CA ARG A 327 -26.02 -11.66 7.45
C ARG A 327 -25.32 -11.68 8.82
N ILE A 328 -24.25 -10.92 8.98
CA ILE A 328 -23.45 -10.88 10.19
C ILE A 328 -24.12 -10.03 11.27
N PHE A 329 -24.75 -8.92 10.87
CA PHE A 329 -25.51 -8.02 11.73
C PHE A 329 -27.00 -8.07 11.37
N PRO A 330 -27.77 -9.04 11.90
CA PRO A 330 -29.20 -9.14 11.63
C PRO A 330 -29.96 -7.87 12.05
N GLY A 331 -30.91 -7.43 11.24
CA GLY A 331 -31.63 -6.19 11.44
C GLY A 331 -30.99 -4.97 10.76
N THR A 332 -29.91 -5.18 10.01
CA THR A 332 -29.24 -4.12 9.24
C THR A 332 -30.22 -3.41 8.30
N LYS A 333 -30.21 -2.07 8.37
CA LYS A 333 -30.84 -1.21 7.36
C LYS A 333 -29.80 -0.88 6.30
N THR A 334 -30.15 -1.11 5.02
CA THR A 334 -29.25 -0.81 3.89
C THR A 334 -29.78 0.41 3.13
N ILE A 335 -28.92 1.42 2.92
CA ILE A 335 -29.23 2.65 2.18
C ILE A 335 -28.22 2.79 1.03
N ARG A 336 -28.72 3.08 -0.19
CA ARG A 336 -27.88 3.29 -1.38
C ARG A 336 -27.76 4.76 -1.71
N LEU A 337 -26.50 5.22 -1.90
CA LEU A 337 -26.19 6.57 -2.39
C LEU A 337 -25.65 6.47 -3.81
N GLU A 338 -26.52 6.68 -4.79
CA GLU A 338 -26.22 6.50 -6.22
C GLU A 338 -26.03 7.83 -6.96
N GLN A 339 -26.46 8.95 -6.39
CA GLN A 339 -26.25 10.27 -6.98
C GLN A 339 -24.79 10.72 -6.80
N ASN A 340 -24.11 10.91 -7.93
CA ASN A 340 -22.74 11.43 -7.98
C ASN A 340 -22.78 12.97 -8.13
N TYR A 341 -21.85 13.65 -7.42
CA TYR A 341 -21.69 15.10 -7.44
C TYR A 341 -20.32 15.54 -7.99
N ARG A 342 -19.50 14.59 -8.41
CA ARG A 342 -18.11 14.82 -8.81
C ARG A 342 -17.97 14.98 -10.33
N SER A 343 -18.39 13.99 -11.07
CA SER A 343 -18.04 13.79 -12.48
C SER A 343 -19.18 14.20 -13.43
N THR A 344 -18.83 14.46 -14.67
CA THR A 344 -19.79 14.63 -15.77
C THR A 344 -20.47 13.31 -16.13
N SER A 345 -21.58 13.37 -16.87
CA SER A 345 -22.42 12.20 -17.20
C SER A 345 -21.68 11.18 -18.08
N ASN A 346 -20.89 11.64 -19.08
CA ASN A 346 -20.13 10.76 -19.98
C ASN A 346 -19.08 9.94 -19.22
N ILE A 347 -18.37 10.55 -18.26
CA ILE A 347 -17.39 9.83 -17.41
C ILE A 347 -18.09 8.76 -16.56
N LEU A 348 -19.25 9.07 -15.99
CA LEU A 348 -19.98 8.10 -15.17
C LEU A 348 -20.55 6.95 -15.99
N ASN A 349 -21.06 7.22 -17.15
CA ASN A 349 -21.58 6.19 -18.05
C ASN A 349 -20.47 5.25 -18.49
N ALA A 350 -19.28 5.78 -18.85
CA ALA A 350 -18.11 4.95 -19.13
C ALA A 350 -17.71 4.08 -17.92
N ALA A 351 -17.71 4.64 -16.69
CA ALA A 351 -17.44 3.88 -15.49
C ALA A 351 -18.48 2.78 -15.23
N ASN A 352 -19.78 3.08 -15.41
CA ASN A 352 -20.86 2.11 -15.27
C ASN A 352 -20.73 0.97 -16.30
N CYS A 353 -20.40 1.28 -17.57
CA CYS A 353 -20.16 0.28 -18.61
C CYS A 353 -19.08 -0.72 -18.21
N VAL A 354 -17.97 -0.25 -17.65
CA VAL A 354 -16.88 -1.13 -17.23
C VAL A 354 -17.31 -1.98 -16.03
N ILE A 355 -17.83 -1.36 -14.95
CA ILE A 355 -18.05 -2.09 -13.69
C ILE A 355 -19.21 -3.08 -13.74
N GLN A 356 -20.18 -2.92 -14.64
CA GLN A 356 -21.31 -3.84 -14.77
C GLN A 356 -20.94 -5.28 -15.16
N HIS A 357 -19.72 -5.47 -15.68
CA HIS A 357 -19.19 -6.80 -16.04
C HIS A 357 -18.69 -7.60 -14.83
N ASN A 358 -18.61 -7.01 -13.65
CA ASN A 358 -18.33 -7.73 -12.41
C ASN A 358 -19.59 -8.41 -11.89
N THR A 359 -19.43 -9.63 -11.35
CA THR A 359 -20.52 -10.45 -10.80
C THR A 359 -20.62 -10.34 -9.28
N GLU A 360 -19.50 -10.21 -8.57
CA GLU A 360 -19.43 -10.07 -7.11
C GLU A 360 -19.68 -8.61 -6.70
N ARG A 361 -20.96 -8.18 -6.74
CA ARG A 361 -21.36 -6.81 -6.37
C ARG A 361 -22.78 -6.75 -5.83
N LYS A 362 -23.07 -5.71 -5.00
CA LYS A 362 -24.42 -5.44 -4.45
C LYS A 362 -25.36 -4.76 -5.45
N GLY A 363 -24.88 -4.42 -6.64
CA GLY A 363 -25.63 -3.79 -7.73
C GLY A 363 -26.13 -2.39 -7.39
N LYS A 364 -25.44 -1.39 -7.94
CA LYS A 364 -25.82 0.02 -7.95
C LYS A 364 -25.44 0.62 -9.30
N THR A 365 -26.10 1.70 -9.69
CA THR A 365 -25.81 2.44 -10.93
C THR A 365 -25.68 3.91 -10.59
N LEU A 366 -24.53 4.49 -10.87
CA LEU A 366 -24.29 5.90 -10.63
C LEU A 366 -25.00 6.77 -11.64
N TRP A 367 -25.60 7.85 -11.17
CA TRP A 367 -26.19 8.89 -11.99
C TRP A 367 -25.84 10.27 -11.46
N THR A 368 -25.87 11.30 -12.30
CA THR A 368 -25.55 12.68 -11.91
C THR A 368 -26.58 13.67 -12.47
N ARG A 369 -26.61 14.87 -11.88
CA ARG A 369 -27.28 16.06 -12.40
C ARG A 369 -26.28 17.05 -13.00
N ASN A 370 -24.98 16.74 -12.97
CA ASN A 370 -23.96 17.54 -13.64
C ASN A 370 -24.17 17.46 -15.16
N ASP A 371 -23.51 18.36 -15.86
CA ASP A 371 -23.56 18.42 -17.34
C ASP A 371 -23.09 17.09 -17.98
N GLU A 372 -23.44 16.91 -19.24
CA GLU A 372 -23.00 15.74 -20.01
C GLU A 372 -21.48 15.65 -20.06
N GLY A 373 -20.81 16.78 -20.27
CA GLY A 373 -19.35 16.90 -20.40
C GLY A 373 -18.84 16.32 -21.71
N ASP A 374 -17.52 16.40 -21.88
CA ASP A 374 -16.86 15.83 -23.04
C ASP A 374 -16.85 14.31 -22.99
N LYS A 375 -16.79 13.68 -24.17
CA LYS A 375 -16.58 12.23 -24.27
C LYS A 375 -15.20 11.87 -23.73
N VAL A 376 -15.07 10.64 -23.21
CA VAL A 376 -13.78 10.10 -22.77
C VAL A 376 -12.84 10.01 -23.97
N GLN A 377 -11.70 10.72 -23.90
CA GLN A 377 -10.72 10.75 -24.98
C GLN A 377 -9.84 9.52 -24.93
N VAL A 378 -9.81 8.72 -25.98
CA VAL A 378 -8.97 7.50 -26.07
C VAL A 378 -7.89 7.71 -27.11
N TYR A 379 -6.63 7.77 -26.67
CA TYR A 379 -5.47 7.98 -27.54
C TYR A 379 -4.65 6.70 -27.72
N THR A 380 -4.43 6.29 -28.97
CA THR A 380 -3.53 5.19 -29.31
C THR A 380 -2.18 5.75 -29.75
N ALA A 381 -1.17 5.64 -28.87
CA ALA A 381 0.21 6.06 -29.09
C ALA A 381 1.02 5.02 -29.90
N GLU A 382 2.07 5.47 -30.62
CA GLU A 382 3.03 4.56 -31.26
C GLU A 382 3.87 3.81 -30.18
N ASN A 383 4.29 4.55 -29.16
CA ASN A 383 5.09 4.04 -28.04
C ASN A 383 4.90 4.92 -26.79
N GLU A 384 5.58 4.57 -25.67
CA GLU A 384 5.49 5.27 -24.39
C GLU A 384 6.02 6.72 -24.44
N GLN A 385 6.87 7.08 -25.38
CA GLN A 385 7.38 8.45 -25.52
C GLN A 385 6.39 9.34 -26.24
N ASP A 386 5.71 8.79 -27.26
CA ASP A 386 4.61 9.44 -27.96
C ASP A 386 3.42 9.66 -27.01
N GLU A 387 3.13 8.69 -26.15
CA GLU A 387 2.14 8.83 -25.06
C GLU A 387 2.50 10.00 -24.13
N ALA A 388 3.76 10.10 -23.68
CA ALA A 388 4.22 11.20 -22.82
C ALA A 388 4.16 12.57 -23.50
N MET A 389 4.45 12.63 -24.81
CA MET A 389 4.35 13.84 -25.60
C MET A 389 2.90 14.31 -25.70
N HIS A 390 1.98 13.41 -26.05
CA HIS A 390 0.55 13.73 -26.14
C HIS A 390 0.00 14.28 -24.83
N ILE A 391 0.32 13.67 -23.69
CA ILE A 391 -0.09 14.16 -22.37
C ILE A 391 0.42 15.59 -22.14
N ALA A 392 1.68 15.86 -22.45
CA ALA A 392 2.28 17.18 -22.29
C ALA A 392 1.63 18.24 -23.19
N ASP A 393 1.27 17.85 -24.43
CA ASP A 393 0.61 18.74 -25.39
C ASP A 393 -0.80 19.13 -24.88
N VAL A 394 -1.59 18.16 -24.39
CA VAL A 394 -2.92 18.41 -23.81
C VAL A 394 -2.83 19.31 -22.58
N ILE A 395 -1.88 19.03 -21.66
CA ILE A 395 -1.64 19.92 -20.50
C ILE A 395 -1.29 21.33 -20.96
N GLY A 396 -0.45 21.44 -22.01
CA GLY A 396 -0.08 22.74 -22.60
C GLY A 396 -1.25 23.51 -23.19
N GLU A 397 -2.26 22.82 -23.72
CA GLU A 397 -3.51 23.41 -24.20
C GLU A 397 -4.35 23.94 -23.03
N HIS A 398 -4.57 23.14 -21.99
CA HIS A 398 -5.32 23.57 -20.79
C HIS A 398 -4.66 24.78 -20.10
N LEU A 399 -3.33 24.84 -20.05
CA LEU A 399 -2.63 26.00 -19.47
C LEU A 399 -2.83 27.28 -20.30
N LYS A 400 -2.95 27.19 -21.63
CA LYS A 400 -3.27 28.34 -22.49
C LYS A 400 -4.69 28.84 -22.25
N GLU A 401 -5.61 27.98 -21.84
CA GLU A 401 -6.99 28.29 -21.50
C GLU A 401 -7.14 28.82 -20.06
N GLY A 402 -6.05 28.89 -19.31
CA GLY A 402 -6.02 29.43 -17.94
C GLY A 402 -6.17 28.38 -16.83
N GLY A 403 -5.97 27.09 -17.14
CA GLY A 403 -5.88 26.01 -16.16
C GLY A 403 -4.58 26.02 -15.37
N HIS A 404 -4.52 25.26 -14.30
CA HIS A 404 -3.34 25.09 -13.44
C HIS A 404 -2.72 23.70 -13.60
N LEU A 405 -1.42 23.56 -13.38
CA LEU A 405 -0.75 22.26 -13.39
C LEU A 405 -1.32 21.31 -12.34
N ALA A 406 -1.69 21.83 -11.17
CA ALA A 406 -2.32 21.07 -10.08
C ALA A 406 -3.69 20.42 -10.45
N ASP A 407 -4.34 20.91 -11.52
CA ASP A 407 -5.60 20.35 -12.00
C ASP A 407 -5.44 18.96 -12.68
N HIS A 408 -4.18 18.57 -12.97
CA HIS A 408 -3.87 17.40 -13.81
C HIS A 408 -3.26 16.26 -12.99
N ALA A 409 -3.78 15.05 -13.19
CA ALA A 409 -3.22 13.82 -12.62
C ALA A 409 -2.96 12.76 -13.69
N VAL A 410 -1.75 12.18 -13.67
CA VAL A 410 -1.38 11.03 -14.51
C VAL A 410 -1.42 9.78 -13.65
N LEU A 411 -2.36 8.89 -13.94
CA LEU A 411 -2.63 7.68 -13.20
C LEU A 411 -2.14 6.44 -13.97
N TYR A 412 -1.41 5.58 -13.30
CA TYR A 412 -0.82 4.38 -13.89
C TYR A 412 -0.98 3.16 -12.99
N ARG A 413 -0.88 1.97 -13.59
CA ARG A 413 -0.98 0.69 -12.88
C ARG A 413 0.31 0.33 -12.13
N MET A 414 1.47 0.66 -12.69
CA MET A 414 2.79 0.29 -12.17
C MET A 414 3.77 1.46 -12.22
N ASN A 415 4.61 1.61 -11.20
CA ASN A 415 5.64 2.66 -11.15
C ASN A 415 6.63 2.60 -12.33
N ALA A 416 6.83 1.42 -12.95
CA ALA A 416 7.69 1.30 -14.13
C ALA A 416 7.24 2.14 -15.34
N GLN A 417 5.98 2.61 -15.34
CA GLN A 417 5.42 3.43 -16.42
C GLN A 417 5.78 4.92 -16.30
N THR A 418 6.34 5.36 -15.15
CA THR A 418 6.60 6.80 -14.91
C THR A 418 7.82 7.34 -15.65
N ALA A 419 8.87 6.53 -15.85
CA ALA A 419 10.16 6.99 -16.32
C ALA A 419 10.12 7.74 -17.69
N PRO A 420 9.36 7.31 -18.72
CA PRO A 420 9.23 8.05 -19.97
C PRO A 420 8.57 9.42 -19.76
N ILE A 421 7.51 9.48 -18.93
CA ILE A 421 6.75 10.71 -18.65
C ILE A 421 7.61 11.69 -17.85
N GLU A 422 8.23 11.24 -16.76
CA GLU A 422 9.14 12.03 -15.93
C GLU A 422 10.29 12.62 -16.78
N SER A 423 10.91 11.78 -17.63
CA SER A 423 11.97 12.23 -18.55
C SER A 423 11.47 13.28 -19.54
N TYR A 424 10.25 13.13 -20.08
CA TYR A 424 9.67 14.10 -20.99
C TYR A 424 9.33 15.42 -20.29
N PHE A 425 8.63 15.36 -19.15
CA PHE A 425 8.23 16.52 -18.36
C PHE A 425 9.43 17.33 -17.88
N THR A 426 10.49 16.65 -17.40
CA THR A 426 11.75 17.30 -17.01
C THR A 426 12.38 18.07 -18.19
N ARG A 427 12.43 17.46 -19.39
CA ARG A 427 12.96 18.13 -20.59
C ARG A 427 12.09 19.28 -21.08
N ALA A 428 10.78 19.15 -20.95
CA ALA A 428 9.81 20.16 -21.31
C ALA A 428 9.67 21.29 -20.27
N GLY A 429 10.31 21.14 -19.09
CA GLY A 429 10.21 22.11 -18.00
C GLY A 429 8.84 22.12 -17.31
N ILE A 430 8.10 21.01 -17.36
CA ILE A 430 6.79 20.87 -16.71
C ILE A 430 7.00 20.46 -15.25
N PRO A 431 6.66 21.32 -14.25
CA PRO A 431 6.69 20.97 -12.84
C PRO A 431 5.79 19.77 -12.54
N HIS A 432 6.34 18.73 -11.91
CA HIS A 432 5.59 17.52 -11.58
C HIS A 432 6.08 16.88 -10.29
N LYS A 433 5.22 16.08 -9.66
CA LYS A 433 5.52 15.30 -8.46
C LYS A 433 5.07 13.85 -8.60
N ILE A 434 5.97 12.91 -8.31
CA ILE A 434 5.64 11.49 -8.20
C ILE A 434 5.27 11.19 -6.75
N VAL A 435 4.04 10.71 -6.53
CA VAL A 435 3.56 10.23 -5.23
C VAL A 435 3.91 8.75 -5.10
N GLY A 436 4.54 8.37 -3.96
CA GLY A 436 5.06 7.00 -3.75
C GLY A 436 6.55 6.86 -4.05
N GLY A 437 7.31 7.98 -4.05
CA GLY A 437 8.77 8.03 -4.07
C GLY A 437 9.39 7.69 -2.70
N GLN A 438 10.72 7.93 -2.55
CA GLN A 438 11.40 7.76 -1.26
C GLN A 438 10.88 8.77 -0.23
N ARG A 439 10.32 8.26 0.87
CA ARG A 439 9.79 9.10 1.96
C ARG A 439 10.90 9.87 2.65
N PHE A 440 10.56 11.04 3.21
CA PHE A 440 11.48 11.82 4.05
C PHE A 440 12.02 10.99 5.23
N ASN A 441 11.13 10.27 5.93
CA ASN A 441 11.48 9.45 7.08
C ASN A 441 12.30 8.20 6.73
N ASP A 442 12.34 7.77 5.45
CA ASP A 442 13.16 6.66 4.96
C ASP A 442 14.60 7.07 4.59
N ARG A 443 14.91 8.38 4.58
CA ARG A 443 16.26 8.88 4.34
C ARG A 443 17.19 8.43 5.45
N LYS A 444 18.41 8.04 5.08
CA LYS A 444 19.36 7.42 6.02
C LYS A 444 19.57 8.26 7.29
N GLU A 445 19.88 9.54 7.13
CA GLU A 445 20.17 10.46 8.23
C GLU A 445 18.97 10.67 9.15
N VAL A 446 17.76 10.79 8.58
CA VAL A 446 16.52 10.95 9.34
C VAL A 446 16.23 9.69 10.15
N LYS A 447 16.35 8.53 9.51
CA LYS A 447 16.10 7.23 10.14
C LYS A 447 17.14 6.88 11.22
N ASP A 448 18.38 7.34 11.06
CA ASP A 448 19.43 7.17 12.05
C ASP A 448 19.11 8.02 13.32
N ILE A 449 18.67 9.28 13.14
CA ILE A 449 18.27 10.14 14.28
C ILE A 449 17.02 9.58 14.97
N HIS A 450 16.00 9.17 14.20
CA HIS A 450 14.81 8.50 14.78
C HIS A 450 15.19 7.23 15.55
N SER A 451 16.22 6.49 15.10
CA SER A 451 16.70 5.31 15.83
C SER A 451 17.34 5.68 17.16
N TYR A 452 18.08 6.80 17.26
CA TYR A 452 18.55 7.34 18.54
C TYR A 452 17.40 7.74 19.46
N MET A 453 16.42 8.46 18.92
CA MET A 453 15.23 8.85 19.69
C MET A 453 14.48 7.61 20.21
N SER A 454 14.36 6.57 19.38
CA SER A 454 13.66 5.33 19.73
C SER A 454 14.33 4.54 20.85
N ILE A 455 15.68 4.44 20.90
CA ILE A 455 16.35 3.74 22.00
C ILE A 455 16.24 4.50 23.32
N VAL A 456 16.03 5.83 23.29
CA VAL A 456 15.76 6.62 24.51
C VAL A 456 14.34 6.32 25.01
N ALA A 457 13.35 6.18 24.12
CA ALA A 457 11.99 5.79 24.48
C ALA A 457 11.87 4.31 24.89
N ASN A 458 12.62 3.41 24.23
CA ASN A 458 12.61 1.97 24.49
C ASN A 458 14.03 1.40 24.50
N ALA A 459 14.61 1.24 25.69
CA ALA A 459 15.95 0.70 25.92
C ALA A 459 16.15 -0.77 25.49
N ARG A 460 15.08 -1.48 25.14
CA ARG A 460 15.10 -2.87 24.66
C ARG A 460 15.10 -2.98 23.13
N ASP A 461 15.08 -1.87 22.41
CA ASP A 461 15.10 -1.87 20.95
C ASP A 461 16.49 -2.16 20.38
N ASP A 462 16.90 -3.41 20.48
CA ASP A 462 18.19 -3.90 20.02
C ASP A 462 18.38 -3.77 18.50
N VAL A 463 17.29 -3.73 17.73
CA VAL A 463 17.34 -3.60 16.25
C VAL A 463 17.80 -2.20 15.86
N ARG A 464 17.22 -1.17 16.46
CA ARG A 464 17.62 0.22 16.23
C ARG A 464 18.94 0.56 16.88
N LEU A 465 19.22 -0.01 18.05
CA LEU A 465 20.53 0.12 18.69
C LEU A 465 21.66 -0.43 17.79
N ARG A 466 21.46 -1.60 17.19
CA ARG A 466 22.41 -2.21 16.24
C ARG A 466 22.64 -1.31 15.02
N ARG A 467 21.64 -0.59 14.55
CA ARG A 467 21.75 0.35 13.45
C ARG A 467 22.69 1.50 13.75
N ILE A 468 22.60 2.08 14.95
CA ILE A 468 23.27 3.34 15.32
C ILE A 468 24.55 3.15 16.13
N SER A 469 24.84 1.95 16.60
CA SER A 469 25.98 1.69 17.50
C SER A 469 27.33 2.21 16.93
N ASN A 470 27.50 2.18 15.61
CA ASN A 470 28.68 2.69 14.91
C ASN A 470 28.38 3.79 13.88
N GLU A 471 27.26 4.48 14.01
CA GLU A 471 26.86 5.58 13.13
C GLU A 471 26.50 6.82 13.97
N PRO A 472 27.31 7.88 14.01
CA PRO A 472 28.65 8.06 13.40
C PRO A 472 29.70 7.05 13.83
N ALA A 473 30.77 6.89 13.03
CA ALA A 473 31.81 5.88 13.27
C ALA A 473 32.49 6.03 14.64
N ARG A 474 32.37 5.00 15.51
CA ARG A 474 32.90 4.97 16.89
C ARG A 474 33.86 3.84 17.16
N LYS A 475 34.33 3.12 16.12
CA LYS A 475 35.16 1.91 16.24
C LYS A 475 34.43 0.73 16.93
N ILE A 476 33.09 0.68 16.86
CA ILE A 476 32.26 -0.43 17.32
C ILE A 476 31.90 -1.26 16.07
N GLY A 477 32.76 -2.23 15.74
CA GLY A 477 32.58 -3.05 14.54
C GLY A 477 31.53 -4.15 14.73
N ASN A 478 31.06 -4.73 13.60
CA ASN A 478 30.02 -5.79 13.61
C ASN A 478 30.36 -6.97 14.52
N THR A 479 31.63 -7.37 14.59
CA THR A 479 32.08 -8.46 15.51
C THR A 479 31.86 -8.09 16.98
N THR A 480 32.04 -6.82 17.36
CA THR A 480 31.75 -6.34 18.73
C THR A 480 30.25 -6.37 18.98
N VAL A 481 29.45 -5.92 18.01
CA VAL A 481 27.98 -5.93 18.08
C VAL A 481 27.45 -7.38 18.20
N ASP A 482 28.03 -8.33 17.46
CA ASP A 482 27.65 -9.75 17.58
C ASP A 482 27.99 -10.31 18.97
N VAL A 483 29.15 -9.95 19.56
CA VAL A 483 29.50 -10.35 20.93
C VAL A 483 28.56 -9.76 21.98
N ILE A 484 28.14 -8.50 21.81
CA ILE A 484 27.14 -7.86 22.68
C ILE A 484 25.81 -8.60 22.59
N THR A 485 25.37 -8.92 21.36
CA THR A 485 24.12 -9.68 21.12
C THR A 485 24.15 -11.04 21.80
N ASP A 486 25.28 -11.77 21.66
CA ASP A 486 25.43 -13.09 22.29
C ASP A 486 25.41 -13.00 23.82
N LEU A 487 26.02 -11.97 24.39
CA LEU A 487 26.00 -11.73 25.83
C LEU A 487 24.60 -11.35 26.33
N ALA A 488 23.91 -10.47 25.64
CA ALA A 488 22.53 -10.07 25.92
C ALA A 488 21.60 -11.30 25.92
N ALA A 489 21.67 -12.12 24.87
CA ALA A 489 20.89 -13.36 24.77
C ALA A 489 21.18 -14.38 25.86
N GLN A 490 22.47 -14.54 26.24
CA GLN A 490 22.89 -15.47 27.30
C GLN A 490 22.37 -15.06 28.70
N GLN A 491 22.19 -13.76 28.93
CA GLN A 491 21.78 -13.22 30.24
C GLN A 491 20.31 -12.84 30.30
N GLY A 492 19.61 -12.82 29.13
CA GLY A 492 18.22 -12.39 29.04
C GLY A 492 18.03 -10.88 29.29
N ILE A 493 19.03 -10.05 28.95
CA ILE A 493 19.03 -8.58 29.08
C ILE A 493 19.16 -7.91 27.72
N SER A 494 18.92 -6.58 27.62
CA SER A 494 19.08 -5.82 26.40
C SER A 494 20.57 -5.62 26.03
N MET A 495 20.83 -5.38 24.74
CA MET A 495 22.18 -5.01 24.29
C MET A 495 22.67 -3.71 24.94
N LEU A 496 21.77 -2.77 25.19
CA LEU A 496 22.09 -1.50 25.84
C LEU A 496 22.56 -1.71 27.27
N GLU A 497 21.96 -2.65 28.02
CA GLU A 497 22.36 -3.05 29.36
C GLU A 497 23.73 -3.73 29.36
N VAL A 498 24.05 -4.53 28.34
CA VAL A 498 25.44 -5.06 28.17
C VAL A 498 26.43 -3.93 27.94
N ILE A 499 26.07 -2.91 27.16
CA ILE A 499 26.92 -1.74 26.87
C ILE A 499 27.18 -0.91 28.12
N SER A 500 26.18 -0.70 28.97
CA SER A 500 26.33 0.05 30.22
C SER A 500 27.35 -0.56 31.18
N HIS A 501 27.49 -1.90 31.14
CA HIS A 501 28.41 -2.67 31.98
C HIS A 501 29.55 -3.30 31.12
N ALA A 502 29.97 -2.63 30.05
CA ALA A 502 30.98 -3.17 29.10
C ALA A 502 32.32 -3.51 29.78
N ASP A 503 32.67 -2.88 30.92
CA ASP A 503 33.83 -3.13 31.74
C ASP A 503 33.77 -4.48 32.50
N ALA A 504 32.59 -5.00 32.75
CA ALA A 504 32.41 -6.31 33.41
C ALA A 504 32.68 -7.51 32.47
N TYR A 505 32.73 -7.28 31.17
CA TYR A 505 32.86 -8.37 30.19
C TYR A 505 34.24 -8.46 29.54
N ALA A 506 35.03 -9.46 29.88
CA ALA A 506 36.38 -9.69 29.33
C ALA A 506 36.40 -9.77 27.82
N LYS A 507 35.32 -10.29 27.19
CA LYS A 507 35.17 -10.37 25.71
C LYS A 507 35.06 -8.99 25.02
N LEU A 508 34.67 -7.96 25.78
CA LEU A 508 34.49 -6.57 25.28
C LEU A 508 35.69 -5.67 25.57
N SER A 509 36.74 -6.16 26.23
CA SER A 509 37.89 -5.37 26.71
C SER A 509 38.49 -4.44 25.61
N ARG A 510 38.58 -4.87 24.37
CA ARG A 510 39.11 -4.07 23.25
C ARG A 510 38.18 -2.94 22.81
N ALA A 511 36.88 -3.10 22.99
CA ALA A 511 35.84 -2.14 22.60
C ALA A 511 35.26 -1.39 23.84
N MET A 512 35.72 -1.67 25.04
CA MET A 512 35.21 -1.13 26.28
C MET A 512 35.09 0.39 26.27
N MET A 513 36.14 1.13 25.93
CA MET A 513 36.11 2.59 25.94
C MET A 513 35.15 3.17 24.86
N PRO A 514 35.10 2.70 23.62
CA PRO A 514 34.05 3.07 22.66
C PRO A 514 32.63 2.80 23.17
N LEU A 515 32.39 1.67 23.81
CA LEU A 515 31.08 1.29 24.35
C LEU A 515 30.65 2.18 25.53
N LEU A 516 31.54 2.44 26.49
CA LEU A 516 31.28 3.36 27.60
C LEU A 516 31.03 4.81 27.10
N LYS A 517 31.72 5.26 26.05
CA LYS A 517 31.43 6.56 25.41
C LYS A 517 30.05 6.58 24.77
N PHE A 518 29.62 5.48 24.15
CA PHE A 518 28.28 5.37 23.59
C PHE A 518 27.24 5.43 24.73
N TRP A 519 27.51 4.76 25.87
CA TRP A 519 26.65 4.81 27.03
C TRP A 519 26.52 6.25 27.58
N GLN A 520 27.62 7.00 27.67
CA GLN A 520 27.60 8.41 28.10
C GLN A 520 26.78 9.30 27.15
N ILE A 521 26.76 9.00 25.86
CA ILE A 521 25.89 9.68 24.91
C ILE A 521 24.42 9.38 25.25
N TYR A 522 24.09 8.12 25.49
CA TYR A 522 22.75 7.70 25.84
C TYR A 522 22.25 8.37 27.15
N GLU A 523 23.07 8.40 28.20
CA GLU A 523 22.74 9.08 29.47
C GLU A 523 22.44 10.58 29.26
N LYS A 524 23.26 11.27 28.46
CA LYS A 524 23.02 12.68 28.13
C LYS A 524 21.70 12.89 27.35
N LEU A 525 21.34 11.96 26.48
CA LEU A 525 20.09 12.06 25.74
C LEU A 525 18.88 11.81 26.66
N GLN A 526 18.99 10.92 27.64
CA GLN A 526 17.95 10.75 28.66
C GLN A 526 17.78 12.01 29.51
N GLU A 527 18.89 12.61 29.99
CA GLU A 527 18.88 13.87 30.74
C GLU A 527 18.26 15.01 29.90
N SER A 528 18.57 15.07 28.59
CA SER A 528 18.01 16.06 27.69
C SER A 528 16.49 15.88 27.54
N LEU A 529 16.00 14.66 27.38
CA LEU A 529 14.56 14.40 27.25
C LEU A 529 13.78 14.81 28.51
N GLU A 530 14.39 14.66 29.72
CA GLU A 530 13.76 15.04 30.99
C GLU A 530 13.74 16.56 31.22
N THR A 531 14.70 17.29 30.64
CA THR A 531 14.96 18.71 30.99
C THR A 531 14.62 19.72 29.92
N ARG A 532 14.41 19.27 28.66
CA ARG A 532 14.19 20.13 27.51
C ARG A 532 12.86 19.84 26.80
N THR A 533 12.46 20.76 25.92
CA THR A 533 11.34 20.52 25.01
C THR A 533 11.72 19.48 23.96
N LEU A 534 10.72 18.81 23.34
CA LEU A 534 10.97 17.71 22.41
C LEU A 534 11.73 18.15 21.14
N ASP A 535 11.54 19.38 20.68
CA ASP A 535 12.28 19.96 19.54
C ASP A 535 13.73 20.28 19.93
N GLU A 536 13.98 20.79 21.15
CA GLU A 536 15.33 20.98 21.70
C GLU A 536 16.02 19.62 21.91
N PHE A 537 15.30 18.59 22.40
CA PHE A 537 15.82 17.23 22.51
C PHE A 537 16.22 16.67 21.13
N ALA A 538 15.40 16.87 20.09
CA ALA A 538 15.75 16.44 18.74
C ALA A 538 17.04 17.14 18.21
N GLN A 539 17.23 18.41 18.53
CA GLN A 539 18.46 19.14 18.25
C GLN A 539 19.65 18.56 19.01
N ASP A 540 19.48 18.24 20.30
CA ASP A 540 20.53 17.64 21.13
C ASP A 540 20.90 16.24 20.61
N VAL A 541 19.94 15.43 20.15
CA VAL A 541 20.24 14.13 19.52
C VAL A 541 21.20 14.32 18.35
N ILE A 542 20.97 15.29 17.49
CA ILE A 542 21.81 15.57 16.32
C ILE A 542 23.23 16.03 16.73
N GLU A 543 23.34 16.84 17.78
CA GLU A 543 24.61 17.44 18.25
C GLU A 543 25.41 16.49 19.15
N VAL A 544 24.80 15.94 20.20
CA VAL A 544 25.46 15.08 21.21
C VAL A 544 25.97 13.77 20.59
N THR A 545 25.23 13.21 19.62
CA THR A 545 25.68 12.00 18.90
C THR A 545 26.86 12.26 17.98
N GLY A 546 27.12 13.53 17.63
CA GLY A 546 28.16 13.95 16.67
C GLY A 546 27.74 13.76 15.22
N TYR A 547 26.45 13.53 14.94
CA TYR A 547 25.93 13.27 13.57
C TYR A 547 26.11 14.52 12.67
N LYS A 548 25.78 15.70 13.19
CA LYS A 548 26.01 16.99 12.51
C LYS A 548 27.49 17.22 12.19
N ALA A 549 28.36 17.05 13.17
CA ALA A 549 29.80 17.23 12.97
C ALA A 549 30.37 16.28 11.92
N MET A 550 29.84 15.02 11.83
CA MET A 550 30.23 14.06 10.80
C MET A 550 29.85 14.59 9.41
N LEU A 551 28.61 15.08 9.22
CA LEU A 551 28.14 15.59 7.92
C LEU A 551 28.84 16.89 7.53
N GLU A 552 29.14 17.78 8.48
CA GLU A 552 29.93 19.00 8.23
C GLU A 552 31.35 18.65 7.78
N ALA A 553 31.96 17.64 8.39
CA ALA A 553 33.29 17.15 7.96
C ALA A 553 33.25 16.52 6.57
N ASP A 554 32.17 15.85 6.19
CA ASP A 554 32.00 15.27 4.86
C ASP A 554 31.71 16.35 3.80
N ALA A 555 30.92 17.36 4.12
CA ALA A 555 30.72 18.54 3.27
C ALA A 555 32.03 19.29 3.01
N ALA A 556 32.89 19.44 4.03
CA ALA A 556 34.22 20.07 3.91
C ALA A 556 35.19 19.26 3.02
N LYS A 557 34.96 17.95 2.84
CA LYS A 557 35.70 17.08 1.92
C LYS A 557 35.15 17.09 0.48
N GLY A 558 34.05 17.83 0.23
CA GLY A 558 33.47 17.97 -1.10
C GLY A 558 32.44 16.87 -1.45
N HIS A 559 31.86 16.20 -0.47
CA HIS A 559 30.72 15.29 -0.70
C HIS A 559 29.46 16.13 -0.92
N GLU A 560 28.96 16.17 -2.15
CA GLU A 560 27.85 17.04 -2.58
C GLU A 560 26.52 16.73 -1.83
N ASP A 561 26.29 15.47 -1.47
CA ASP A 561 25.10 15.02 -0.75
C ASP A 561 25.08 15.40 0.75
N ALA A 562 26.23 15.79 1.31
CA ALA A 562 26.32 16.09 2.74
C ALA A 562 25.55 17.40 3.10
N ALA A 563 25.50 18.38 2.20
CA ALA A 563 24.74 19.61 2.40
C ALA A 563 23.24 19.34 2.43
N ASP A 564 22.73 18.51 1.51
CA ASP A 564 21.33 18.09 1.47
C ASP A 564 20.93 17.32 2.73
N ARG A 565 21.81 16.45 3.23
CA ARG A 565 21.60 15.68 4.45
C ARG A 565 21.58 16.57 5.69
N LEU A 566 22.41 17.62 5.76
CA LEU A 566 22.35 18.64 6.82
C LEU A 566 21.02 19.39 6.78
N GLN A 567 20.55 19.78 5.59
CA GLN A 567 19.24 20.40 5.44
C GLN A 567 18.10 19.48 5.89
N ASN A 568 18.18 18.18 5.59
CA ASN A 568 17.21 17.19 6.06
C ASN A 568 17.17 17.10 7.59
N LEU A 569 18.32 17.18 8.28
CA LEU A 569 18.33 17.23 9.74
C LEU A 569 17.65 18.50 10.29
N GLY A 570 17.86 19.65 9.66
CA GLY A 570 17.14 20.87 10.01
C GLY A 570 15.62 20.76 9.81
N GLN A 571 15.21 20.11 8.71
CA GLN A 571 13.78 19.83 8.45
C GLN A 571 13.19 18.85 9.47
N LEU A 572 13.95 17.86 9.94
CA LEU A 572 13.50 16.95 10.99
C LEU A 572 13.17 17.72 12.28
N VAL A 573 14.06 18.64 12.73
CA VAL A 573 13.78 19.46 13.92
C VAL A 573 12.53 20.31 13.73
N ASN A 574 12.34 20.91 12.53
CA ASN A 574 11.10 21.64 12.22
C ASN A 574 9.85 20.75 12.28
N ASN A 575 9.94 19.51 11.81
CA ASN A 575 8.81 18.56 11.88
C ASN A 575 8.47 18.21 13.34
N VAL A 576 9.49 18.01 14.21
CA VAL A 576 9.27 17.79 15.65
C VAL A 576 8.61 19.01 16.28
N LYS A 577 9.07 20.22 15.96
CA LYS A 577 8.47 21.45 16.46
C LYS A 577 7.01 21.61 16.03
N ASN A 578 6.70 21.35 14.74
CA ASN A 578 5.32 21.38 14.25
C ASN A 578 4.42 20.38 14.99
N TYR A 579 4.96 19.20 15.31
CA TYR A 579 4.26 18.21 16.13
C TYR A 579 3.97 18.77 17.53
N CYS A 580 4.95 19.40 18.19
CA CYS A 580 4.76 20.04 19.48
C CYS A 580 3.71 21.16 19.43
N ASP A 581 3.76 22.00 18.41
CA ASP A 581 2.80 23.10 18.22
C ASP A 581 1.36 22.57 18.00
N GLN A 582 1.19 21.40 17.40
CA GLN A 582 -0.11 20.78 17.16
C GLN A 582 -0.68 20.05 18.40
N HIS A 583 0.17 19.46 19.24
CA HIS A 583 -0.24 18.64 20.38
C HIS A 583 -0.11 19.36 21.73
N GLY A 584 0.55 20.51 21.78
CA GLY A 584 0.70 21.31 23.01
C GLY A 584 1.30 20.52 24.17
N GLU A 585 0.60 20.50 25.33
CA GLU A 585 1.04 19.78 26.54
C GLU A 585 0.98 18.25 26.41
N GLU A 586 0.28 17.71 25.43
CA GLU A 586 0.19 16.26 25.18
C GLU A 586 1.35 15.73 24.30
N ALA A 587 2.21 16.63 23.77
CA ALA A 587 3.34 16.24 22.95
C ALA A 587 4.33 15.38 23.73
N SER A 588 4.64 14.20 23.22
CA SER A 588 5.59 13.24 23.83
C SER A 588 6.48 12.61 22.77
N LEU A 589 7.64 12.08 23.20
CA LEU A 589 8.56 11.38 22.31
C LEU A 589 7.90 10.15 21.67
N GLU A 590 7.21 9.37 22.49
CA GLU A 590 6.49 8.17 22.03
C GLU A 590 5.41 8.53 21.02
N GLY A 591 4.62 9.57 21.28
CA GLY A 591 3.58 10.05 20.35
C GLY A 591 4.16 10.54 19.02
N TYR A 592 5.28 11.27 19.03
CA TYR A 592 5.98 11.67 17.82
C TYR A 592 6.47 10.48 17.00
N LEU A 593 7.11 9.50 17.63
CA LEU A 593 7.59 8.29 16.98
C LEU A 593 6.45 7.43 16.42
N GLU A 594 5.30 7.45 17.07
CA GLU A 594 4.07 6.82 16.61
C GLU A 594 3.52 7.50 15.35
N ASP A 595 3.40 8.81 15.39
CA ASP A 595 2.90 9.60 14.23
C ASP A 595 3.74 9.33 12.99
N ILE A 596 5.08 9.42 13.09
CA ILE A 596 5.95 9.15 11.94
C ILE A 596 5.89 7.70 11.44
N ALA A 597 5.64 6.73 12.33
CA ALA A 597 5.49 5.34 11.92
C ALA A 597 4.18 5.11 11.12
N LEU A 598 3.13 5.87 11.41
CA LEU A 598 1.81 5.71 10.81
C LEU A 598 1.56 6.60 9.58
N ILE A 599 2.49 7.52 9.24
CA ILE A 599 2.38 8.37 8.03
C ILE A 599 2.49 7.53 6.76
N SER A 600 1.55 7.71 5.83
CA SER A 600 1.56 7.11 4.50
C SER A 600 2.04 8.10 3.43
N ASP A 601 2.38 7.59 2.21
CA ASP A 601 2.87 8.43 1.11
C ASP A 601 1.86 9.50 0.68
N ILE A 602 0.55 9.16 0.78
CA ILE A 602 -0.52 10.05 0.39
C ILE A 602 -0.72 11.21 1.40
N ASP A 603 -0.36 10.98 2.67
CA ASP A 603 -0.44 12.01 3.70
C ASP A 603 0.59 13.14 3.46
N SER A 604 1.65 12.88 2.71
CA SER A 604 2.66 13.85 2.30
C SER A 604 2.29 14.64 1.03
N TYR A 605 1.15 14.34 0.40
CA TYR A 605 0.71 15.02 -0.80
C TYR A 605 0.12 16.41 -0.47
N ASN A 606 0.76 17.46 -1.01
CA ASN A 606 0.32 18.85 -0.88
C ASN A 606 -0.46 19.28 -2.12
N GLU A 607 -1.77 19.47 -1.96
CA GLU A 607 -2.69 19.89 -3.04
C GLU A 607 -2.49 21.36 -3.46
N SER A 608 -1.83 22.19 -2.66
CA SER A 608 -1.64 23.61 -2.96
C SER A 608 -0.46 23.91 -3.88
N ALA A 609 0.40 22.94 -4.18
CA ALA A 609 1.54 23.15 -5.07
C ALA A 609 1.11 23.04 -6.54
N ASP A 610 1.39 24.08 -7.36
CA ASP A 610 1.02 24.08 -8.78
C ASP A 610 1.98 23.20 -9.59
N GLN A 611 1.69 21.89 -9.63
CA GLN A 611 2.48 20.86 -10.32
C GLN A 611 1.60 19.70 -10.74
N VAL A 612 1.92 19.06 -11.87
CA VAL A 612 1.24 17.82 -12.32
C VAL A 612 1.55 16.68 -11.37
N VAL A 613 0.54 15.90 -11.01
CA VAL A 613 0.71 14.77 -10.10
C VAL A 613 0.76 13.45 -10.85
N LEU A 614 1.78 12.64 -10.56
CA LEU A 614 1.96 11.30 -11.11
C LEU A 614 1.82 10.29 -9.98
N MET A 615 0.87 9.34 -10.07
CA MET A 615 0.65 8.34 -9.02
C MET A 615 0.03 7.05 -9.55
N THR A 616 0.13 5.99 -8.74
CA THR A 616 -0.61 4.77 -9.07
C THR A 616 -2.11 4.98 -8.88
N ILE A 617 -2.93 4.23 -9.62
CA ILE A 617 -4.39 4.28 -9.45
C ILE A 617 -4.78 3.93 -8.00
N HIS A 618 -4.05 3.03 -7.34
CA HIS A 618 -4.25 2.71 -5.92
C HIS A 618 -4.04 3.92 -5.00
N SER A 619 -3.00 4.71 -5.27
CA SER A 619 -2.71 5.94 -4.50
C SER A 619 -3.71 7.06 -4.80
N ALA A 620 -4.39 7.01 -5.94
CA ALA A 620 -5.42 8.00 -6.32
C ALA A 620 -6.78 7.75 -5.65
N LYS A 621 -6.96 6.61 -4.97
CA LYS A 621 -8.19 6.34 -4.22
C LYS A 621 -8.40 7.40 -3.13
N GLY A 622 -9.62 7.95 -3.06
CA GLY A 622 -9.96 9.07 -2.17
C GLY A 622 -9.70 10.47 -2.76
N LEU A 623 -8.83 10.59 -3.77
CA LEU A 623 -8.55 11.86 -4.45
C LEU A 623 -9.49 12.11 -5.64
N GLU A 624 -9.44 13.35 -6.19
CA GLU A 624 -10.23 13.74 -7.36
C GLU A 624 -9.59 14.94 -8.06
N PHE A 625 -9.56 14.92 -9.39
CA PHE A 625 -8.89 15.93 -10.20
C PHE A 625 -9.79 16.42 -11.33
N PRO A 626 -9.70 17.70 -11.76
CA PRO A 626 -10.39 18.18 -12.94
C PRO A 626 -10.08 17.35 -14.18
N TYR A 627 -8.78 17.07 -14.44
CA TYR A 627 -8.27 16.37 -15.60
C TYR A 627 -7.47 15.14 -15.21
N VAL A 628 -7.85 13.97 -15.73
CA VAL A 628 -7.17 12.70 -15.40
C VAL A 628 -6.69 12.03 -16.68
N PHE A 629 -5.41 11.64 -16.68
CA PHE A 629 -4.79 10.80 -17.70
C PHE A 629 -4.62 9.39 -17.14
N LEU A 630 -5.33 8.41 -17.67
CA LEU A 630 -5.22 7.00 -17.32
C LEU A 630 -4.42 6.27 -18.39
N ILE A 631 -3.15 5.99 -18.10
CA ILE A 631 -2.16 5.56 -19.08
C ILE A 631 -1.89 4.05 -19.09
N GLY A 632 -1.44 3.55 -20.24
CA GLY A 632 -1.02 2.15 -20.38
C GLY A 632 -2.17 1.16 -20.29
N MET A 633 -3.33 1.51 -20.84
CA MET A 633 -4.49 0.64 -20.90
C MET A 633 -4.29 -0.47 -21.96
N GLU A 634 -3.47 -1.45 -21.59
CA GLU A 634 -2.99 -2.53 -22.46
C GLU A 634 -3.08 -3.88 -21.77
N GLU A 635 -3.45 -4.94 -22.51
CA GLU A 635 -3.44 -6.32 -22.02
C GLU A 635 -2.04 -6.74 -21.54
N GLY A 636 -1.94 -7.18 -20.27
CA GLY A 636 -0.66 -7.54 -19.64
C GLY A 636 0.00 -6.40 -18.85
N VAL A 637 -0.47 -5.16 -19.05
CA VAL A 637 -0.12 -3.98 -18.24
C VAL A 637 -1.30 -3.62 -17.33
N PHE A 638 -2.45 -3.35 -17.92
CA PHE A 638 -3.70 -3.08 -17.22
C PHE A 638 -4.90 -3.59 -18.05
N PRO A 639 -5.48 -4.76 -17.72
CA PRO A 639 -5.18 -5.62 -16.55
C PRO A 639 -3.79 -6.26 -16.61
N SER A 640 -3.25 -6.56 -15.42
CA SER A 640 -1.94 -7.21 -15.29
C SER A 640 -1.94 -8.63 -15.88
N GLU A 641 -0.78 -9.13 -16.34
CA GLU A 641 -0.69 -10.48 -16.90
C GLU A 641 -1.14 -11.56 -15.90
N MET A 642 -0.86 -11.37 -14.61
CA MET A 642 -1.21 -12.35 -13.58
C MET A 642 -2.71 -12.43 -13.30
N SER A 643 -3.44 -11.33 -13.43
CA SER A 643 -4.88 -11.28 -13.17
C SER A 643 -5.72 -12.02 -14.21
N LYS A 644 -5.18 -12.27 -15.39
CA LYS A 644 -5.88 -13.01 -16.47
C LYS A 644 -6.21 -14.46 -16.12
N TYR A 645 -5.53 -15.04 -15.14
CA TYR A 645 -5.69 -16.45 -14.75
C TYR A 645 -6.70 -16.69 -13.62
N SER A 646 -7.27 -15.61 -13.06
CA SER A 646 -8.25 -15.67 -11.98
C SER A 646 -9.36 -14.65 -12.22
N GLU A 647 -10.61 -15.11 -12.29
CA GLU A 647 -11.75 -14.22 -12.47
C GLU A 647 -11.88 -13.20 -11.35
N ALA A 648 -11.65 -13.62 -10.11
CA ALA A 648 -11.67 -12.71 -8.97
C ALA A 648 -10.57 -11.63 -9.01
N ASP A 649 -9.38 -11.97 -9.54
CA ASP A 649 -8.29 -10.98 -9.70
C ASP A 649 -8.58 -10.05 -10.89
N LEU A 650 -9.25 -10.55 -11.95
CA LEU A 650 -9.69 -9.72 -13.07
C LEU A 650 -10.80 -8.76 -12.66
N GLU A 651 -11.73 -9.19 -11.82
CA GLU A 651 -12.76 -8.32 -11.25
C GLU A 651 -12.15 -7.22 -10.36
N GLU A 652 -11.08 -7.52 -9.61
CA GLU A 652 -10.34 -6.49 -8.85
C GLU A 652 -9.66 -5.48 -9.76
N GLU A 653 -9.00 -5.91 -10.85
CA GLU A 653 -8.42 -5.01 -11.85
C GLU A 653 -9.50 -4.13 -12.52
N ARG A 654 -10.71 -4.67 -12.74
CA ARG A 654 -11.84 -3.89 -13.27
C ARG A 654 -12.34 -2.85 -12.26
N ARG A 655 -12.40 -3.20 -10.95
CA ARG A 655 -12.67 -2.21 -9.89
C ARG A 655 -11.58 -1.13 -9.87
N LEU A 656 -10.34 -1.49 -10.11
CA LEU A 656 -9.24 -0.54 -10.20
C LEU A 656 -9.41 0.40 -11.41
N ALA A 657 -9.85 -0.11 -12.58
CA ALA A 657 -10.17 0.73 -13.72
C ALA A 657 -11.35 1.69 -13.40
N TYR A 658 -12.41 1.18 -12.78
CA TYR A 658 -13.52 2.00 -12.30
C TYR A 658 -13.06 3.10 -11.31
N VAL A 659 -12.14 2.78 -10.39
CA VAL A 659 -11.54 3.79 -9.50
C VAL A 659 -10.81 4.85 -10.31
N GLY A 660 -9.95 4.47 -11.27
CA GLY A 660 -9.22 5.42 -12.12
C GLY A 660 -10.14 6.37 -12.89
N ILE A 661 -11.15 5.83 -13.56
CA ILE A 661 -12.16 6.58 -14.33
C ILE A 661 -12.89 7.59 -13.43
N THR A 662 -13.34 7.14 -12.26
CA THR A 662 -14.12 7.98 -11.32
C THR A 662 -13.29 9.01 -10.54
N ARG A 663 -11.97 9.15 -10.83
CA ARG A 663 -11.16 10.26 -10.27
C ARG A 663 -11.34 11.56 -11.03
N ALA A 664 -11.78 11.48 -12.31
CA ALA A 664 -11.99 12.64 -13.15
C ALA A 664 -13.28 13.39 -12.79
N LYS A 665 -13.18 14.74 -12.74
CA LYS A 665 -14.31 15.65 -12.54
C LYS A 665 -14.86 16.14 -13.88
N ARG A 666 -13.99 16.64 -14.77
CA ARG A 666 -14.33 17.31 -16.01
C ARG A 666 -14.03 16.47 -17.23
N GLU A 667 -12.76 16.06 -17.38
CA GLU A 667 -12.29 15.35 -18.55
C GLU A 667 -11.44 14.14 -18.17
N LEU A 668 -11.57 13.09 -18.96
CA LEU A 668 -10.83 11.84 -18.81
C LEU A 668 -10.15 11.50 -20.13
N TYR A 669 -8.83 11.34 -20.06
CA TYR A 669 -7.97 10.91 -21.15
C TYR A 669 -7.45 9.51 -20.84
N ILE A 670 -7.68 8.57 -21.74
CA ILE A 670 -7.20 7.20 -21.61
C ILE A 670 -6.21 6.93 -22.74
N SER A 671 -5.06 6.32 -22.45
CA SER A 671 -4.08 6.02 -23.48
C SER A 671 -3.58 4.57 -23.44
N ASN A 672 -3.24 4.08 -24.63
CA ASN A 672 -2.55 2.81 -24.85
C ASN A 672 -1.48 2.97 -25.93
N SER A 673 -0.41 2.17 -25.88
CA SER A 673 0.67 2.20 -26.88
C SER A 673 0.72 0.91 -27.70
N VAL A 674 0.99 1.03 -29.02
CA VAL A 674 1.19 -0.13 -29.89
C VAL A 674 2.44 -0.93 -29.49
N SER A 675 3.46 -0.24 -28.97
CA SER A 675 4.65 -0.88 -28.41
C SER A 675 5.11 -0.14 -27.16
N ARG A 676 5.46 -0.85 -26.12
CA ARG A 676 5.92 -0.30 -24.82
C ARG A 676 7.14 -1.04 -24.32
N MET A 677 8.14 -0.31 -23.87
CA MET A 677 9.31 -0.87 -23.19
C MET A 677 9.10 -0.92 -21.68
N LEU A 678 9.01 -2.12 -21.14
CA LEU A 678 8.92 -2.36 -19.70
C LEU A 678 10.04 -3.31 -19.27
N TYR A 679 10.76 -2.95 -18.20
CA TYR A 679 11.87 -3.75 -17.66
C TYR A 679 12.94 -4.13 -18.69
N GLY A 680 13.23 -3.20 -19.63
CA GLY A 680 14.23 -3.40 -20.69
C GLY A 680 13.76 -4.32 -21.84
N ARG A 681 12.48 -4.64 -21.93
CA ARG A 681 11.89 -5.45 -23.01
C ARG A 681 10.77 -4.68 -23.70
N THR A 682 10.86 -4.55 -25.01
CA THR A 682 9.76 -4.01 -25.81
C THR A 682 8.70 -5.07 -25.99
N GLN A 683 7.47 -4.73 -25.61
CA GLN A 683 6.28 -5.56 -25.73
C GLN A 683 5.31 -4.89 -26.71
N ARG A 684 4.51 -5.70 -27.40
CA ARG A 684 3.38 -5.24 -28.21
C ARG A 684 2.14 -5.86 -27.63
N ASN A 685 1.36 -5.05 -26.97
CA ASN A 685 0.15 -5.49 -26.30
C ASN A 685 -1.09 -5.06 -27.09
N GLU A 686 -2.18 -5.81 -26.96
CA GLU A 686 -3.47 -5.35 -27.44
C GLU A 686 -4.01 -4.26 -26.50
N PRO A 687 -4.88 -3.35 -26.99
CA PRO A 687 -5.62 -2.45 -26.10
C PRO A 687 -6.39 -3.23 -25.02
N SER A 688 -6.44 -2.68 -23.83
CA SER A 688 -7.11 -3.27 -22.67
C SER A 688 -8.54 -3.68 -23.01
N ARG A 689 -8.97 -4.83 -22.49
CA ARG A 689 -10.39 -5.24 -22.55
C ARG A 689 -11.33 -4.24 -21.91
N PHE A 690 -10.89 -3.49 -20.91
CA PHE A 690 -11.71 -2.47 -20.25
C PHE A 690 -12.10 -1.33 -21.19
N LEU A 691 -11.30 -1.01 -22.21
CA LEU A 691 -11.67 -0.06 -23.25
C LEU A 691 -12.81 -0.59 -24.13
N ARG A 692 -12.81 -1.90 -24.42
CA ARG A 692 -13.86 -2.55 -25.23
C ARG A 692 -15.18 -2.72 -24.46
N GLU A 693 -15.14 -2.61 -23.12
CA GLU A 693 -16.32 -2.66 -22.26
C GLU A 693 -17.05 -1.32 -22.19
N ILE A 694 -16.45 -0.22 -22.66
CA ILE A 694 -17.09 1.10 -22.75
C ILE A 694 -17.86 1.19 -24.08
N GLU A 695 -19.12 1.63 -24.01
CA GLU A 695 -19.93 1.83 -25.22
C GLU A 695 -19.37 2.97 -26.07
N PRO A 696 -19.33 2.82 -27.43
CA PRO A 696 -18.71 3.80 -28.34
C PRO A 696 -19.32 5.21 -28.27
N GLU A 697 -20.56 5.33 -27.77
CA GLU A 697 -21.22 6.64 -27.65
C GLU A 697 -20.56 7.55 -26.59
N TYR A 698 -19.84 6.97 -25.60
CA TYR A 698 -19.18 7.70 -24.52
C TYR A 698 -17.70 7.97 -24.76
N ILE A 699 -17.13 7.46 -25.86
CA ILE A 699 -15.70 7.62 -26.18
C ILE A 699 -15.49 8.38 -27.49
N GLU A 700 -14.32 9.01 -27.59
CA GLU A 700 -13.77 9.58 -28.81
C GLU A 700 -12.35 9.05 -29.01
N GLU A 701 -12.14 8.30 -30.10
CA GLU A 701 -10.85 7.65 -30.36
C GLU A 701 -9.99 8.50 -31.29
N THR A 702 -8.73 8.71 -30.90
CA THR A 702 -7.69 9.37 -31.67
C THR A 702 -6.44 8.51 -31.74
N ARG A 703 -5.60 8.73 -32.74
CA ARG A 703 -4.36 7.96 -32.94
C ARG A 703 -3.18 8.87 -33.22
N SER A 704 -2.01 8.41 -32.82
CA SER A 704 -0.76 9.09 -33.14
C SER A 704 -0.66 9.39 -34.66
N PRO A 705 -0.27 10.61 -35.05
CA PRO A 705 -0.01 10.96 -36.44
C PRO A 705 1.02 10.04 -37.13
N ALA A 706 1.91 9.42 -36.37
CA ALA A 706 2.85 8.44 -36.90
C ALA A 706 2.17 7.14 -37.33
N LEU A 707 1.16 6.69 -36.58
CA LEU A 707 0.35 5.50 -36.94
C LEU A 707 -0.58 5.79 -38.13
N GLU A 708 -1.16 6.99 -38.20
CA GLU A 708 -2.02 7.39 -39.30
C GLU A 708 -1.25 7.46 -40.63
N ARG A 709 -0.03 8.01 -40.63
CA ARG A 709 0.83 8.01 -41.83
C ARG A 709 1.18 6.59 -42.30
N ARG A 710 1.36 5.64 -41.42
CA ARG A 710 1.61 4.23 -41.77
C ARG A 710 0.39 3.56 -42.35
N SER A 711 -0.81 3.88 -41.88
CA SER A 711 -2.07 3.34 -42.42
C SER A 711 -2.41 3.95 -43.79
N SER A 712 -2.07 5.24 -44.00
CA SER A 712 -2.30 5.93 -45.26
C SER A 712 -1.29 5.58 -46.38
N MET A 713 -0.06 5.13 -45.99
CA MET A 713 0.91 4.54 -46.91
C MET A 713 0.61 3.08 -47.22
N GLY A 714 -0.67 2.70 -47.24
CA GLY A 714 -1.18 1.37 -47.39
C GLY A 714 -0.39 0.53 -48.39
N TRP A 715 0.02 -0.63 -48.01
CA TRP A 715 0.27 -1.73 -48.91
C TRP A 715 -1.03 -1.93 -49.73
N GLY A 716 -0.94 -1.52 -50.98
CA GLY A 716 -2.00 -1.80 -51.96
C GLY A 716 -2.25 -3.31 -51.96
N SER A 717 -3.37 -3.73 -51.47
CA SER A 717 -3.88 -5.08 -51.63
C SER A 717 -4.26 -5.32 -53.08
N GLY A 718 -3.25 -5.63 -53.89
CA GLY A 718 -3.46 -6.24 -55.16
C GLY A 718 -3.52 -7.77 -55.01
N TYR A 719 -4.57 -8.29 -54.44
CA TYR A 719 -4.97 -9.69 -54.66
C TYR A 719 -6.35 -9.70 -55.33
N SER A 720 -6.34 -9.67 -56.63
CA SER A 720 -7.48 -10.13 -57.40
C SER A 720 -7.44 -11.65 -57.47
N ASP A 721 -8.45 -12.29 -56.91
CA ASP A 721 -8.79 -13.68 -57.17
C ASP A 721 -8.99 -13.92 -58.67
N THR A 722 -8.05 -14.65 -59.28
CA THR A 722 -8.33 -15.50 -60.42
C THR A 722 -7.38 -16.68 -60.41
N VAL A 723 -7.91 -17.81 -60.02
CA VAL A 723 -7.34 -19.13 -60.33
C VAL A 723 -7.69 -19.46 -61.79
N PRO A 724 -6.73 -19.98 -62.59
CA PRO A 724 -6.86 -21.33 -63.04
C PRO A 724 -5.55 -22.13 -63.06
N GLY A 725 -5.71 -23.39 -62.88
CA GLY A 725 -4.71 -24.41 -62.63
C GLY A 725 -3.73 -24.70 -63.75
N GLY A 726 -2.72 -25.52 -63.38
CA GLY A 726 -1.92 -26.25 -64.36
C GLY A 726 -0.46 -26.43 -63.94
N ALA A 727 -0.15 -27.59 -63.41
CA ALA A 727 0.97 -28.49 -63.60
C ALA A 727 2.43 -27.99 -63.75
N SER A 728 3.26 -28.52 -62.88
CA SER A 728 4.59 -29.17 -63.10
C SER A 728 5.79 -28.38 -63.60
N GLY A 729 6.93 -28.54 -62.90
CA GLY A 729 8.23 -28.45 -63.50
C GLY A 729 9.39 -28.00 -62.62
N TYR A 730 10.22 -28.91 -62.32
CA TYR A 730 11.52 -28.93 -61.65
C TYR A 730 12.58 -27.94 -62.16
N SER A 731 13.55 -27.71 -61.25
CA SER A 731 15.00 -27.40 -61.48
C SER A 731 15.34 -25.91 -61.40
N GLY A 732 16.25 -25.40 -60.58
CA GLY A 732 17.60 -25.84 -60.35
C GLY A 732 18.55 -24.65 -60.50
N ALA A 733 19.46 -24.45 -59.58
CA ALA A 733 20.79 -23.87 -59.67
C ALA A 733 21.01 -22.34 -59.73
N SER A 734 21.58 -21.86 -58.65
CA SER A 734 22.87 -21.09 -58.57
C SER A 734 23.13 -19.94 -59.55
N GLY A 735 23.65 -18.83 -59.00
CA GLY A 735 24.45 -17.91 -59.76
C GLY A 735 24.72 -16.54 -59.10
N TRP A 736 25.88 -16.36 -58.69
CA TRP A 736 26.59 -15.15 -58.29
C TRP A 736 26.58 -14.06 -59.37
N GLY A 737 26.57 -12.78 -58.97
CA GLY A 737 26.97 -11.71 -59.88
C GLY A 737 26.96 -10.31 -59.30
N ARG A 738 28.13 -9.80 -58.97
CA ARG A 738 28.51 -8.39 -58.71
C ARG A 738 28.25 -7.51 -59.97
N ASN A 739 27.95 -6.26 -59.80
CA ASN A 739 28.67 -5.02 -60.18
C ASN A 739 27.75 -3.84 -60.33
N SER A 740 27.95 -2.80 -59.57
CA SER A 740 28.65 -1.52 -59.85
C SER A 740 28.03 -0.64 -60.98
N SER A 741 27.81 0.55 -60.57
CA SER A 741 28.08 1.87 -61.16
C SER A 741 26.94 2.77 -61.64
N ARG A 742 26.87 3.88 -60.97
CA ARG A 742 27.07 5.29 -61.39
C ARG A 742 25.92 6.09 -62.06
N PHE A 743 25.93 7.38 -61.61
CA PHE A 743 25.35 8.64 -62.13
C PHE A 743 23.88 8.87 -61.74
N GLY A 744 23.47 10.00 -61.16
CA GLY A 744 24.09 11.28 -60.87
C GLY A 744 22.94 12.33 -60.86
N GLY A 745 22.98 13.27 -59.93
CA GLY A 745 22.34 14.53 -60.16
C GLY A 745 21.29 14.97 -59.10
N ARG A 746 21.72 15.76 -58.16
CA ARG A 746 21.28 17.10 -57.68
C ARG A 746 19.77 17.35 -57.61
N THR A 747 19.22 17.86 -56.53
CA THR A 747 19.42 19.02 -55.61
C THR A 747 18.42 18.85 -54.48
N GLY A 748 18.72 19.05 -53.24
CA GLY A 748 18.86 20.23 -52.50
C GLY A 748 18.10 20.18 -51.23
N GLY A 749 18.71 20.46 -50.06
CA GLY A 749 18.04 20.84 -48.82
C GLY A 749 18.29 19.86 -47.63
N SER A 750 19.46 19.88 -47.09
CA SER A 750 19.98 20.13 -45.78
C SER A 750 18.96 20.17 -44.63
N TYR A 751 19.19 19.28 -43.63
CA TYR A 751 19.52 19.70 -42.27
C TYR A 751 19.99 18.45 -41.45
N LEU A 752 21.29 18.45 -41.18
CA LEU A 752 22.01 18.10 -39.94
C LEU A 752 21.75 16.77 -39.21
N ASN A 753 22.51 15.74 -39.65
CA ASN A 753 23.12 14.76 -38.74
C ASN A 753 24.33 15.44 -38.05
N ARG A 754 24.31 15.49 -36.73
CA ARG A 754 25.49 15.78 -35.92
C ARG A 754 25.69 14.63 -34.96
N GLU A 755 26.67 13.78 -35.25
CA GLU A 755 27.31 12.89 -34.29
C GLU A 755 27.86 13.73 -33.15
N TYR A 756 27.47 13.38 -31.92
CA TYR A 756 28.11 13.94 -30.72
C TYR A 756 29.05 12.89 -30.13
N ASN A 757 30.34 13.16 -30.30
CA ASN A 757 31.41 12.55 -29.54
C ASN A 757 31.24 12.93 -28.06
N ALA A 758 31.15 11.92 -27.20
CA ALA A 758 31.15 12.07 -25.76
C ALA A 758 32.59 12.21 -25.26
N SER A 759 33.05 13.44 -25.06
CA SER A 759 34.09 13.77 -24.10
C SER A 759 33.81 15.18 -23.56
N GLU A 760 33.80 15.30 -22.21
CA GLU A 760 33.72 16.49 -21.40
C GLU A 760 32.32 17.06 -21.13
N ARG A 761 31.84 16.74 -19.96
CA ARG A 761 31.33 17.53 -18.85
C ARG A 761 30.25 16.80 -18.06
N GLY A 762 30.54 16.73 -16.78
CA GLY A 762 29.83 16.11 -15.72
C GLY A 762 28.39 16.52 -15.50
N GLY A 763 27.72 15.66 -14.77
CA GLY A 763 26.48 16.03 -14.13
C GLY A 763 25.46 14.89 -14.08
N PHE A 764 25.34 14.32 -12.90
CA PHE A 764 24.16 13.65 -12.33
C PHE A 764 23.64 12.35 -12.96
N ALA A 765 24.06 11.25 -12.37
CA ALA A 765 23.22 10.08 -12.15
C ALA A 765 23.65 9.40 -10.84
N SER A 766 22.79 9.49 -9.84
CA SER A 766 22.90 8.79 -8.57
C SER A 766 22.78 7.28 -8.76
N GLY A 767 23.88 6.56 -8.54
CA GLY A 767 23.90 5.11 -8.50
C GLY A 767 24.66 4.66 -7.26
N TYR A 768 23.94 4.12 -6.28
CA TYR A 768 24.49 3.52 -5.08
C TYR A 768 25.25 2.24 -5.40
N ALA A 769 26.56 2.21 -5.10
CA ALA A 769 27.30 0.98 -4.87
C ALA A 769 28.28 1.19 -3.71
N GLY A 770 28.01 0.52 -2.61
CA GLY A 770 28.91 0.48 -1.46
C GLY A 770 30.25 -0.14 -1.81
N ARG A 771 31.32 0.51 -1.41
CA ARG A 771 32.67 -0.04 -1.43
C ARG A 771 33.18 -0.22 0.00
N GLY A 772 33.54 -1.46 0.28
CA GLY A 772 34.50 -1.76 1.32
C GLY A 772 35.89 -1.77 0.72
N SER A 773 36.85 -1.18 1.41
CA SER A 773 38.25 -1.00 1.11
C SER A 773 39.08 -2.28 1.33
N SER A 774 39.99 -2.62 0.53
CA SER A 774 41.43 -2.41 0.62
C SER A 774 42.26 -3.47 -0.05
N ALA A 775 43.31 -2.94 -0.72
CA ALA A 775 44.67 -3.45 -0.91
C ALA A 775 44.99 -4.53 -1.95
N SER A 776 45.67 -4.01 -2.96
CA SER A 776 46.88 -4.50 -3.62
C SER A 776 46.94 -5.92 -4.20
N GLY A 777 47.22 -5.97 -5.51
CA GLY A 777 47.88 -7.13 -6.15
C GLY A 777 47.53 -7.28 -7.62
N LEU A 778 48.52 -7.00 -8.44
CA LEU A 778 48.64 -7.15 -9.87
C LEU A 778 48.19 -8.50 -10.46
N GLY A 779 47.53 -8.46 -11.63
CA GLY A 779 47.47 -9.64 -12.50
C GLY A 779 46.34 -9.62 -13.54
N SER A 780 46.76 -9.42 -14.74
CA SER A 780 46.11 -9.47 -16.07
C SER A 780 45.01 -10.54 -16.29
N GLY A 781 44.00 -10.18 -17.05
CA GLY A 781 43.46 -11.02 -18.11
C GLY A 781 41.96 -11.35 -18.08
N SER A 782 41.34 -10.90 -19.14
CA SER A 782 40.16 -11.42 -19.85
C SER A 782 38.74 -11.27 -19.26
N SER A 783 38.02 -10.57 -20.04
CA SER A 783 36.59 -10.24 -20.07
C SER A 783 35.64 -11.43 -20.06
N ALA A 784 34.60 -11.31 -19.22
CA ALA A 784 33.27 -11.85 -19.52
C ALA A 784 32.20 -11.03 -18.78
N PRO A 785 31.01 -10.79 -19.36
CA PRO A 785 30.09 -9.83 -18.85
C PRO A 785 29.23 -10.37 -17.70
N ARG A 786 29.20 -9.63 -16.59
CA ARG A 786 28.30 -9.88 -15.51
C ARG A 786 26.95 -9.20 -15.80
N THR A 787 25.92 -9.98 -15.96
CA THR A 787 24.53 -9.54 -15.91
C THR A 787 24.17 -9.08 -14.50
N SER A 788 23.94 -7.80 -14.33
CA SER A 788 23.37 -7.22 -13.12
C SER A 788 21.91 -7.62 -13.00
N GLY A 789 21.55 -8.39 -11.96
CA GLY A 789 20.18 -8.69 -11.61
C GLY A 789 19.51 -7.47 -10.96
N SER A 790 18.59 -6.86 -11.67
CA SER A 790 17.67 -5.86 -11.15
C SER A 790 16.60 -6.58 -10.32
N SER A 791 16.45 -6.19 -9.06
CA SER A 791 15.38 -6.64 -8.16
C SER A 791 14.04 -6.06 -8.62
N GLY A 792 13.29 -6.81 -9.43
CA GLY A 792 11.92 -6.50 -9.79
C GLY A 792 10.96 -6.94 -8.67
N PHE A 793 10.09 -6.04 -8.22
CA PHE A 793 8.97 -6.33 -7.37
C PHE A 793 7.97 -7.22 -8.12
N GLY A 794 7.97 -8.52 -7.86
CA GLY A 794 6.95 -9.45 -8.28
C GLY A 794 6.09 -9.84 -7.09
N VAL A 795 4.84 -9.38 -7.07
CA VAL A 795 3.83 -9.81 -6.09
C VAL A 795 3.38 -11.21 -6.49
N GLY A 796 3.77 -12.21 -5.70
CA GLY A 796 3.31 -13.58 -5.90
C GLY A 796 1.93 -13.79 -5.29
N TYR A 797 0.94 -14.05 -6.15
CA TYR A 797 -0.41 -14.45 -5.73
C TYR A 797 -0.46 -15.94 -5.42
N GLY A 798 -0.83 -16.28 -4.17
CA GLY A 798 -1.20 -17.64 -3.80
C GLY A 798 -2.73 -17.81 -3.88
N ARG A 799 -3.17 -18.85 -4.57
CA ARG A 799 -4.58 -19.28 -4.71
C ARG A 799 -5.18 -19.67 -3.36
N PRO A 800 -6.42 -19.28 -3.05
CA PRO A 800 -7.22 -19.97 -2.04
C PRO A 800 -7.84 -21.23 -2.61
N ALA A 801 -7.83 -22.31 -1.82
CA ALA A 801 -8.47 -23.58 -2.16
C ALA A 801 -9.99 -23.50 -1.94
N ALA A 802 -10.75 -23.93 -2.94
CA ALA A 802 -12.19 -24.11 -2.86
C ALA A 802 -12.58 -25.32 -1.97
N PRO A 803 -13.73 -25.29 -1.29
CA PRO A 803 -14.22 -26.42 -0.51
C PRO A 803 -14.72 -27.54 -1.41
N LYS A 804 -14.38 -28.78 -1.06
CA LYS A 804 -14.83 -29.99 -1.73
C LYS A 804 -16.33 -30.22 -1.50
N ALA A 805 -17.09 -30.19 -2.58
CA ALA A 805 -18.38 -30.89 -2.65
C ALA A 805 -18.17 -32.26 -3.28
N ALA A 806 -18.66 -33.28 -2.61
CA ALA A 806 -18.62 -34.68 -3.08
C ALA A 806 -19.65 -34.90 -4.19
N SER A 807 -19.20 -35.32 -5.38
CA SER A 807 -20.07 -35.97 -6.37
C SER A 807 -19.39 -37.20 -6.95
N LYS A 808 -20.18 -38.28 -7.05
CA LYS A 808 -19.81 -39.64 -7.49
C LYS A 808 -19.39 -39.66 -8.98
N PRO A 809 -18.58 -40.66 -9.40
CA PRO A 809 -18.03 -40.69 -10.75
C PRO A 809 -19.02 -41.29 -11.74
N VAL A 810 -19.12 -40.70 -12.91
CA VAL A 810 -19.69 -41.28 -14.12
C VAL A 810 -18.54 -41.79 -14.98
N SER A 811 -18.54 -43.05 -15.31
CA SER A 811 -17.57 -43.77 -16.14
C SER A 811 -17.86 -43.57 -17.62
N PHE A 812 -16.82 -43.22 -18.41
CA PHE A 812 -16.77 -43.43 -19.87
C PHE A 812 -15.51 -44.22 -20.27
N PRO A 813 -15.57 -45.08 -21.29
CA PRO A 813 -14.56 -46.07 -21.55
C PRO A 813 -13.48 -45.69 -22.56
N GLY A 814 -12.23 -46.02 -22.25
CA GLY A 814 -11.28 -46.52 -23.22
C GLY A 814 -10.35 -45.55 -23.93
N SER A 815 -9.13 -45.42 -23.41
CA SER A 815 -7.87 -45.34 -24.20
C SER A 815 -6.67 -45.77 -23.31
N PRO A 816 -5.60 -46.34 -23.87
CA PRO A 816 -4.78 -47.32 -23.17
C PRO A 816 -3.80 -46.68 -22.19
N ALA A 817 -3.63 -47.39 -21.07
CA ALA A 817 -2.73 -47.05 -19.98
C ALA A 817 -1.26 -47.06 -20.42
N ALA A 818 -0.60 -45.93 -20.28
CA ALA A 818 0.85 -45.87 -20.15
C ALA A 818 1.22 -46.18 -18.70
N SER A 819 1.94 -47.25 -18.50
CA SER A 819 2.41 -47.79 -17.23
C SER A 819 3.24 -46.75 -16.43
N ARG A 820 2.81 -46.42 -15.21
CA ARG A 820 3.63 -45.75 -14.19
C ARG A 820 4.70 -46.76 -13.72
N PRO A 821 5.97 -46.34 -13.63
CA PRO A 821 6.96 -47.16 -12.92
C PRO A 821 6.72 -47.10 -11.42
N ALA A 822 6.93 -48.19 -10.73
CA ALA A 822 6.79 -48.42 -9.32
C ALA A 822 7.64 -47.44 -8.47
N SER A 823 7.13 -47.07 -7.30
CA SER A 823 7.81 -46.35 -6.25
C SER A 823 9.04 -47.08 -5.75
N THR A 824 10.23 -46.65 -6.12
CA THR A 824 11.49 -47.00 -5.46
C THR A 824 11.64 -46.11 -4.21
N GLY A 825 12.08 -46.74 -3.08
CA GLY A 825 12.38 -46.07 -1.82
C GLY A 825 13.41 -44.92 -1.94
N PRO A 826 13.78 -44.21 -0.85
CA PRO A 826 14.62 -43.02 -0.90
C PRO A 826 15.91 -43.29 -1.69
N LYS A 827 16.14 -42.47 -2.72
CA LYS A 827 17.30 -42.59 -3.59
C LYS A 827 18.54 -42.15 -2.84
N HIS A 828 19.55 -43.02 -2.78
CA HIS A 828 20.83 -42.71 -2.12
C HIS A 828 21.96 -42.68 -3.15
N TYR A 829 22.72 -41.62 -3.19
CA TYR A 829 23.87 -41.42 -4.09
C TYR A 829 25.16 -41.27 -3.28
N GLU A 830 26.28 -41.71 -3.87
CA GLU A 830 27.64 -41.55 -3.31
C GLU A 830 28.55 -40.78 -4.28
N VAL A 831 29.60 -40.21 -3.71
CA VAL A 831 30.60 -39.50 -4.53
C VAL A 831 31.28 -40.47 -5.49
N GLY A 832 31.27 -40.15 -6.78
CA GLY A 832 31.78 -41.00 -7.84
C GLY A 832 30.71 -41.70 -8.66
N ASP A 833 29.43 -41.77 -8.20
CA ASP A 833 28.34 -42.36 -8.93
C ASP A 833 28.11 -41.69 -10.29
N ILE A 834 27.86 -42.49 -11.31
CA ILE A 834 27.44 -42.00 -12.63
C ILE A 834 25.91 -42.01 -12.68
N VAL A 835 25.36 -40.85 -13.02
CA VAL A 835 23.90 -40.65 -13.06
C VAL A 835 23.47 -40.07 -14.40
N GLU A 836 22.25 -40.38 -14.81
CA GLU A 836 21.59 -39.78 -15.98
C GLU A 836 20.39 -38.93 -15.57
N HIS A 837 20.35 -37.71 -16.08
CA HIS A 837 19.26 -36.78 -15.90
C HIS A 837 18.53 -36.54 -17.22
N LYS A 838 17.19 -36.62 -17.22
CA LYS A 838 16.37 -36.50 -18.45
C LYS A 838 16.67 -35.27 -19.33
N VAL A 839 17.08 -34.15 -18.70
CA VAL A 839 17.36 -32.90 -19.42
C VAL A 839 18.85 -32.62 -19.57
N PHE A 840 19.70 -32.98 -18.58
CA PHE A 840 21.12 -32.63 -18.55
C PHE A 840 22.05 -33.74 -19.07
N GLY A 841 21.50 -34.94 -19.28
CA GLY A 841 22.24 -36.10 -19.74
C GLY A 841 23.09 -36.77 -18.64
N ARG A 842 24.17 -37.43 -19.05
CA ARG A 842 25.11 -38.20 -18.18
C ARG A 842 25.99 -37.25 -17.38
N GLY A 843 26.17 -37.56 -16.08
CA GLY A 843 26.99 -36.76 -15.17
C GLY A 843 27.56 -37.62 -14.04
N LYS A 844 28.66 -37.15 -13.43
CA LYS A 844 29.33 -37.80 -12.29
C LYS A 844 29.09 -37.00 -11.00
N VAL A 845 28.72 -37.68 -9.93
CA VAL A 845 28.53 -37.11 -8.60
C VAL A 845 29.88 -36.68 -8.01
N LEU A 846 30.04 -35.39 -7.71
CA LEU A 846 31.26 -34.79 -7.15
C LEU A 846 31.22 -34.69 -5.62
N ALA A 847 30.05 -34.38 -5.06
CA ALA A 847 29.86 -34.23 -3.63
C ALA A 847 28.42 -34.58 -3.22
N VAL A 848 28.26 -35.13 -2.01
CA VAL A 848 26.98 -35.46 -1.40
C VAL A 848 26.96 -34.85 0.00
N LYS A 849 25.87 -34.13 0.34
CA LYS A 849 25.63 -33.57 1.66
C LYS A 849 24.27 -34.04 2.17
N ALA A 850 24.20 -34.51 3.39
CA ALA A 850 22.94 -34.86 4.04
C ALA A 850 22.11 -33.58 4.31
N ALA A 851 20.82 -33.64 3.99
CA ALA A 851 19.84 -32.58 4.23
C ALA A 851 18.54 -33.21 4.74
N ALA A 852 18.05 -32.82 5.89
CA ALA A 852 16.76 -33.15 6.53
C ALA A 852 15.88 -34.23 5.84
N GLY A 853 16.36 -35.48 5.79
CA GLY A 853 15.63 -36.62 5.17
C GLY A 853 15.88 -36.83 3.66
N ASP A 854 16.82 -36.11 3.05
CA ASP A 854 17.25 -36.22 1.66
C ASP A 854 18.76 -35.96 1.53
N GLN A 855 19.31 -36.09 0.33
CA GLN A 855 20.70 -35.75 -0.01
C GLN A 855 20.75 -34.63 -1.03
N ILE A 856 21.62 -33.63 -0.81
CA ILE A 856 22.02 -32.67 -1.84
C ILE A 856 23.20 -33.28 -2.57
N VAL A 857 23.02 -33.54 -3.86
CA VAL A 857 24.07 -34.09 -4.73
C VAL A 857 24.57 -33.03 -5.69
N GLU A 858 25.89 -32.87 -5.75
CA GLU A 858 26.58 -32.02 -6.70
C GLU A 858 27.10 -32.89 -7.84
N ILE A 859 26.64 -32.64 -9.06
CA ILE A 859 26.86 -33.50 -10.21
C ILE A 859 27.51 -32.66 -11.32
N ASN A 860 28.58 -33.16 -11.89
CA ASN A 860 29.19 -32.61 -13.10
C ASN A 860 28.64 -33.32 -14.34
N PHE A 861 27.73 -32.67 -15.04
CA PHE A 861 27.11 -33.14 -16.27
C PHE A 861 28.01 -32.79 -17.47
N GLU A 862 28.18 -33.72 -18.40
CA GLU A 862 29.02 -33.56 -19.59
C GLU A 862 28.62 -32.37 -20.47
N LYS A 863 27.30 -32.06 -20.57
CA LYS A 863 26.78 -31.03 -21.44
C LYS A 863 26.60 -29.64 -20.79
N VAL A 864 26.44 -29.57 -19.46
CA VAL A 864 26.01 -28.33 -18.76
C VAL A 864 26.89 -27.99 -17.53
N GLY A 865 27.96 -28.75 -17.28
CA GLY A 865 28.85 -28.53 -16.15
C GLY A 865 28.22 -28.88 -14.79
N VAL A 866 28.80 -28.33 -13.72
CA VAL A 866 28.42 -28.66 -12.34
C VAL A 866 27.08 -28.09 -11.96
N LYS A 867 26.19 -28.97 -11.46
CA LYS A 867 24.86 -28.62 -10.91
C LYS A 867 24.64 -29.27 -9.55
N LYS A 868 23.89 -28.58 -8.66
CA LYS A 868 23.45 -29.10 -7.35
C LYS A 868 21.96 -29.39 -7.41
N THR A 869 21.56 -30.57 -6.93
CA THR A 869 20.17 -30.98 -6.89
C THR A 869 19.86 -31.87 -5.68
N MET A 870 18.60 -32.02 -5.31
CA MET A 870 18.18 -32.94 -4.25
C MET A 870 17.90 -34.33 -4.83
N ALA A 871 18.38 -35.37 -4.18
CA ALA A 871 18.38 -36.76 -4.67
C ALA A 871 16.97 -37.32 -4.94
N ASN A 872 16.01 -37.04 -4.03
CA ASN A 872 14.65 -37.56 -4.14
C ASN A 872 13.76 -36.81 -5.13
N PHE A 873 14.08 -35.54 -5.40
CA PHE A 873 13.27 -34.67 -6.25
C PHE A 873 13.75 -34.57 -7.69
N ALA A 874 15.04 -34.84 -7.95
CA ALA A 874 15.56 -34.81 -9.31
C ALA A 874 15.23 -36.11 -10.06
N PRO A 875 14.89 -36.02 -11.36
CA PRO A 875 14.70 -37.20 -12.23
C PRO A 875 16.04 -37.81 -12.60
N LEU A 876 16.80 -38.25 -11.58
CA LEU A 876 18.09 -38.90 -11.69
C LEU A 876 17.94 -40.43 -11.65
N THR A 877 18.66 -41.11 -12.52
CA THR A 877 18.79 -42.56 -12.54
C THR A 877 20.25 -42.92 -12.39
N LYS A 878 20.60 -43.76 -11.43
CA LYS A 878 21.95 -44.28 -11.24
C LYS A 878 22.24 -45.28 -12.33
N ILE A 879 23.39 -45.07 -13.01
CA ILE A 879 23.89 -46.04 -14.03
C ILE A 879 24.92 -46.92 -13.34
N THR A 880 24.60 -48.19 -13.21
CA THR A 880 25.59 -49.25 -12.85
C THR A 880 26.27 -49.72 -14.15
N GLU A 881 27.57 -49.45 -14.30
CA GLU A 881 28.35 -50.09 -15.35
C GLU A 881 28.48 -51.59 -14.99
N GLU A 882 27.92 -52.48 -15.86
CA GLU A 882 28.21 -53.93 -15.81
C GLU A 882 29.63 -54.21 -16.33
#